data_3e8def4a02b4b9c22106f702dd870331
#
_entry.id   3e8def4a02b4b9c22106f702dd870331
#
_cell.length_a   1.000
_cell.length_b   1.000
_cell.length_c   1.000
_cell.angle_alpha   90.00
_cell.angle_beta   90.00
_cell.angle_gamma   90.00
#
_symmetry.space_group_name_H-M   'P 1'
#
loop_
_entity.id
_entity.type
_entity.pdbx_description
1 polymer ?
#
loop_
_entity_poly.entity_id
_entity_poly.type
_entity_poly.pdbx_seq_one_letter_code
_entity_poly.pdbx_strand_id
1 'polypeptide(L)'
;MAIIPASKTMRLIYPKSYNARPHVTTRYDDSALTNQAAESQKNIFLIGSATEGNPDNVYEVKSSVQARAIFGSGDLVNAMELIWNPDGDFFQNGGTVYAQRVENAEPASLTVGPLTFNSKVYGSSSNKIGISLTKDAVSNAYRLNVEYDPKTYSNNYTNIGNIFEIYHGGHNDTANAYGYRVEGSGVRATKFTLATGNDASSLQPVMSFDLTKDGFDNVEKLITAINAVPGFQATPLKACAYIKTATLDLTPKDTWVSIGDRNQYAIVSAFYGDLVYSTRYDPYITVTVNKLDKPSDVKATPTDKGATISATPQIKNLEVFEKRYLTGGDDGHVPVSWADKFKSVHGRNVYYIVPLTDADNVHAELQEFLNEENILGYNYMAFVGGGYNENLNIVLNRQLALRSDRVALVANSGYYRSLSGREVHIPAYEMAAYVAGVASSLPVGYGCTNKYLQLTQLDQNFSGEELDTLDENGVIAIEHIVNRNATGGYRIVEDVTTYNSTNETVKNLVSLRELTDFLFDDLRIYLEENFIGTPVHQVTASLLASNIEAFLMKRVSDGMLASYDRSSITCMIDGNKAYISFSCAPARELREIVVSGTYTNFTSEVDNNGGNQGIYSNAGVNQDTTVAGMLRQNTQQTHYLGEGE
;
A
#
# COMPACT_ATOMS: atom_id res chain seq x y z
N MET A 1 12.90 -20.18 -11.81
CA MET A 1 14.15 -19.53 -12.27
C MET A 1 14.12 -18.12 -11.75
N ALA A 2 14.82 -17.85 -10.65
CA ALA A 2 14.87 -16.51 -10.08
C ALA A 2 15.61 -15.58 -11.06
N ILE A 3 14.95 -14.52 -11.48
CA ILE A 3 15.56 -13.47 -12.29
C ILE A 3 16.52 -12.72 -11.37
N ILE A 4 17.82 -12.94 -11.54
CA ILE A 4 18.85 -12.20 -10.83
C ILE A 4 18.78 -10.75 -11.34
N PRO A 5 18.54 -9.73 -10.47
CA PRO A 5 18.51 -8.35 -10.90
C PRO A 5 19.83 -7.95 -11.56
N ALA A 6 19.76 -7.07 -12.54
CA ALA A 6 20.93 -6.60 -13.31
C ALA A 6 22.04 -5.96 -12.47
N SER A 7 21.74 -5.54 -11.24
CA SER A 7 22.72 -5.01 -10.26
C SER A 7 23.70 -6.02 -9.68
N LYS A 8 23.48 -7.32 -9.91
CA LYS A 8 24.38 -8.40 -9.46
C LYS A 8 25.33 -8.94 -10.54
N THR A 9 25.56 -8.20 -11.59
CA THR A 9 26.51 -8.61 -12.63
C THR A 9 27.95 -8.45 -12.10
N MET A 10 28.58 -9.57 -11.78
CA MET A 10 30.02 -9.60 -11.53
C MET A 10 30.78 -9.10 -12.77
N ARG A 11 31.57 -8.06 -12.64
CA ARG A 11 32.48 -7.61 -13.70
C ARG A 11 33.73 -8.47 -13.71
N LEU A 12 33.99 -9.13 -14.83
CA LEU A 12 35.28 -9.75 -15.12
C LEU A 12 36.28 -8.67 -15.49
N ILE A 13 37.36 -8.54 -14.73
CA ILE A 13 38.42 -7.56 -14.99
C ILE A 13 39.23 -7.92 -16.25
N TYR A 14 39.21 -9.18 -16.65
CA TYR A 14 39.93 -9.63 -17.84
C TYR A 14 38.96 -10.19 -18.90
N PRO A 15 39.24 -9.92 -20.19
CA PRO A 15 38.41 -10.45 -21.30
C PRO A 15 38.44 -11.99 -21.33
N LYS A 16 37.38 -12.61 -21.81
CA LYS A 16 37.22 -14.07 -21.96
C LYS A 16 38.37 -14.77 -22.71
N SER A 17 39.09 -14.08 -23.58
CA SER A 17 40.23 -14.59 -24.37
C SER A 17 41.43 -15.07 -23.54
N TYR A 18 41.51 -14.67 -22.27
CA TYR A 18 42.59 -15.07 -21.37
C TYR A 18 42.30 -16.29 -20.52
N ASN A 19 41.09 -16.84 -20.60
CA ASN A 19 40.66 -17.95 -19.74
C ASN A 19 41.32 -19.30 -20.07
N ALA A 20 41.97 -19.44 -21.23
CA ALA A 20 42.66 -20.66 -21.63
C ALA A 20 44.13 -20.78 -21.11
N ARG A 21 44.67 -19.75 -20.50
CA ARG A 21 46.03 -19.73 -19.95
C ARG A 21 45.97 -19.69 -18.41
N PRO A 22 46.95 -20.29 -17.71
CA PRO A 22 47.07 -20.09 -16.25
C PRO A 22 47.13 -18.62 -15.94
N HIS A 23 46.16 -18.11 -15.17
CA HIS A 23 46.09 -16.68 -14.76
C HIS A 23 45.33 -16.54 -13.43
N VAL A 24 45.53 -15.42 -12.79
CA VAL A 24 44.73 -15.04 -11.61
C VAL A 24 43.62 -14.13 -12.07
N THR A 25 42.38 -14.52 -11.78
CA THR A 25 41.18 -13.70 -12.02
C THR A 25 40.75 -13.07 -10.70
N THR A 26 40.76 -11.74 -10.64
CA THR A 26 40.20 -11.01 -9.52
C THR A 26 38.77 -10.63 -9.86
N ARG A 27 37.87 -10.86 -8.93
CA ARG A 27 36.45 -10.44 -9.00
C ARG A 27 36.20 -9.58 -7.79
N TYR A 28 35.46 -8.53 -7.96
CA TYR A 28 34.93 -7.78 -6.84
C TYR A 28 33.40 -7.82 -6.89
N ASP A 29 32.80 -7.85 -5.75
CA ASP A 29 31.36 -7.76 -5.55
C ASP A 29 31.10 -6.44 -4.83
N ASP A 30 30.44 -5.52 -5.52
CA ASP A 30 30.04 -4.20 -5.00
C ASP A 30 28.57 -4.18 -4.54
N SER A 31 27.94 -5.34 -4.49
CA SER A 31 26.54 -5.47 -4.06
C SER A 31 26.32 -5.01 -2.61
N ALA A 32 27.36 -5.08 -1.77
CA ALA A 32 27.35 -4.54 -0.41
C ALA A 32 27.52 -3.01 -0.35
N LEU A 33 27.97 -2.38 -1.43
CA LEU A 33 28.07 -0.91 -1.54
C LEU A 33 26.80 -0.28 -2.10
N THR A 34 25.99 -1.03 -2.79
CA THR A 34 24.62 -0.63 -3.05
C THR A 34 23.85 -0.83 -1.75
N ASN A 35 23.61 0.27 -1.04
CA ASN A 35 22.56 0.29 -0.04
C ASN A 35 21.24 -0.08 -0.75
N GLN A 36 21.01 -1.38 -0.96
CA GLN A 36 19.66 -1.87 -0.96
C GLN A 36 19.21 -1.61 0.47
N ALA A 37 18.44 -0.53 0.64
CA ALA A 37 17.61 -0.42 1.80
C ALA A 37 16.94 -1.78 1.97
N ALA A 38 17.30 -2.51 3.00
CA ALA A 38 16.51 -3.67 3.39
C ALA A 38 15.08 -3.17 3.40
N GLU A 39 14.19 -3.85 2.67
CA GLU A 39 12.77 -3.48 2.71
C GLU A 39 12.44 -3.36 4.19
N SER A 40 11.96 -2.18 4.59
CA SER A 40 11.61 -1.93 5.98
C SER A 40 10.63 -3.02 6.39
N GLN A 41 10.99 -3.81 7.38
CA GLN A 41 10.08 -4.82 7.94
C GLN A 41 8.97 -4.15 8.77
N LYS A 42 9.06 -2.85 8.99
CA LYS A 42 8.18 -2.03 9.82
C LYS A 42 7.23 -1.19 8.97
N ASN A 43 6.48 -1.82 8.08
CA ASN A 43 5.51 -1.14 7.25
C ASN A 43 4.37 -0.56 8.10
N ILE A 44 3.78 0.54 7.60
CA ILE A 44 2.76 1.31 8.30
C ILE A 44 1.40 1.02 7.68
N PHE A 45 0.38 0.84 8.52
CA PHE A 45 -1.02 0.81 8.13
C PHE A 45 -1.70 2.10 8.57
N LEU A 46 -2.14 2.90 7.59
CA LEU A 46 -2.86 4.15 7.80
C LEU A 46 -4.36 3.95 7.56
N ILE A 47 -5.16 4.47 8.47
CA ILE A 47 -6.62 4.55 8.31
C ILE A 47 -7.03 6.00 8.53
N GLY A 48 -7.74 6.58 7.58
CA GLY A 48 -8.13 7.98 7.70
C GLY A 48 -9.02 8.47 6.56
N SER A 49 -9.30 9.76 6.58
CA SER A 49 -10.16 10.45 5.64
C SER A 49 -9.47 10.72 4.30
N ALA A 50 -10.24 10.60 3.21
CA ALA A 50 -9.79 10.91 1.87
C ALA A 50 -10.95 11.31 0.95
N THR A 51 -10.65 12.08 -0.10
CA THR A 51 -11.68 12.49 -1.08
C THR A 51 -11.98 11.44 -2.13
N GLU A 52 -11.07 10.50 -2.36
CA GLU A 52 -11.18 9.41 -3.35
C GLU A 52 -10.71 8.09 -2.70
N GLY A 53 -10.82 7.00 -3.40
CA GLY A 53 -10.42 5.66 -2.94
C GLY A 53 -11.60 4.82 -2.47
N ASN A 54 -11.53 3.51 -2.76
CA ASN A 54 -12.54 2.55 -2.33
C ASN A 54 -12.36 2.24 -0.83
N PRO A 55 -13.38 2.48 0.02
CA PRO A 55 -13.29 2.25 1.47
C PRO A 55 -13.14 0.77 1.87
N ASP A 56 -13.50 -0.17 0.98
CA ASP A 56 -13.39 -1.60 1.25
C ASP A 56 -12.01 -2.18 0.91
N ASN A 57 -11.18 -1.39 0.21
CA ASN A 57 -9.87 -1.84 -0.23
C ASN A 57 -8.75 -1.23 0.61
N VAL A 58 -7.78 -2.06 0.95
CA VAL A 58 -6.49 -1.60 1.44
C VAL A 58 -5.52 -1.50 0.26
N TYR A 59 -4.92 -0.34 0.11
CA TYR A 59 -3.98 -0.04 -0.97
C TYR A 59 -2.54 -0.06 -0.47
N GLU A 60 -1.68 -0.74 -1.20
CA GLU A 60 -0.24 -0.67 -1.00
C GLU A 60 0.29 0.55 -1.76
N VAL A 61 0.86 1.50 -1.05
CA VAL A 61 1.31 2.79 -1.59
C VAL A 61 2.78 3.00 -1.27
N LYS A 62 3.55 3.40 -2.29
CA LYS A 62 5.01 3.55 -2.20
C LYS A 62 5.52 4.97 -2.49
N SER A 63 4.62 5.89 -2.84
CA SER A 63 4.99 7.28 -3.15
C SER A 63 3.82 8.24 -2.97
N SER A 64 4.13 9.51 -2.71
CA SER A 64 3.15 10.60 -2.60
C SER A 64 2.36 10.82 -3.90
N VAL A 65 2.96 10.57 -5.06
CA VAL A 65 2.29 10.64 -6.36
C VAL A 65 1.20 9.56 -6.47
N GLN A 66 1.53 8.32 -6.06
CA GLN A 66 0.57 7.22 -6.04
C GLN A 66 -0.54 7.47 -5.02
N ALA A 67 -0.21 8.02 -3.83
CA ALA A 67 -1.19 8.39 -2.82
C ALA A 67 -2.24 9.36 -3.37
N ARG A 68 -1.79 10.44 -4.01
CA ARG A 68 -2.70 11.43 -4.64
C ARG A 68 -3.50 10.86 -5.81
N ALA A 69 -2.94 9.92 -6.55
CA ALA A 69 -3.65 9.27 -7.64
C ALA A 69 -4.81 8.39 -7.14
N ILE A 70 -4.65 7.72 -5.99
CA ILE A 70 -5.64 6.80 -5.40
C ILE A 70 -6.64 7.56 -4.54
N PHE A 71 -6.17 8.42 -3.62
CA PHE A 71 -6.97 9.02 -2.56
C PHE A 71 -7.36 10.47 -2.81
N GLY A 72 -6.83 11.11 -3.86
CA GLY A 72 -7.09 12.50 -4.20
C GLY A 72 -6.43 13.47 -3.22
N SER A 73 -7.09 13.76 -2.12
CA SER A 73 -6.63 14.64 -1.03
C SER A 73 -7.24 14.21 0.31
N GLY A 74 -6.84 14.82 1.40
CA GLY A 74 -7.31 14.54 2.76
C GLY A 74 -6.20 14.05 3.66
N ASP A 75 -6.56 13.68 4.90
CA ASP A 75 -5.62 13.32 5.96
C ASP A 75 -4.70 12.16 5.56
N LEU A 76 -5.24 11.15 4.85
CA LEU A 76 -4.43 10.04 4.33
C LEU A 76 -3.29 10.52 3.43
N VAL A 77 -3.56 11.46 2.53
CA VAL A 77 -2.56 11.97 1.60
C VAL A 77 -1.52 12.81 2.31
N ASN A 78 -1.95 13.67 3.25
CA ASN A 78 -1.06 14.50 4.07
C ASN A 78 -0.12 13.62 4.93
N ALA A 79 -0.69 12.65 5.64
CA ALA A 79 0.07 11.73 6.49
C ALA A 79 1.10 10.91 5.69
N MET A 80 0.74 10.42 4.50
CA MET A 80 1.68 9.72 3.63
C MET A 80 2.80 10.63 3.12
N GLU A 81 2.49 11.91 2.83
CA GLU A 81 3.50 12.88 2.42
C GLU A 81 4.52 13.12 3.55
N LEU A 82 4.07 13.18 4.79
CA LEU A 82 4.93 13.30 5.98
C LEU A 82 5.80 12.05 6.19
N ILE A 83 5.23 10.85 6.06
CA ILE A 83 5.96 9.58 6.21
C ILE A 83 7.12 9.47 5.22
N TRP A 84 6.95 9.91 3.98
CA TRP A 84 8.00 9.82 2.95
C TRP A 84 8.86 11.07 2.80
N ASN A 85 8.66 12.08 3.63
CA ASN A 85 9.49 13.28 3.70
C ASN A 85 10.16 13.43 5.09
N PRO A 86 10.86 12.40 5.57
CA PRO A 86 11.65 12.51 6.78
C PRO A 86 12.84 13.43 6.53
N ASP A 87 13.44 13.98 7.58
CA ASP A 87 14.55 14.91 7.44
C ASP A 87 15.79 14.25 6.82
N GLY A 88 16.20 14.81 5.75
CA GLY A 88 17.19 14.63 4.74
C GLY A 88 18.36 13.70 4.94
N ASP A 89 19.20 13.75 5.91
CA ASP A 89 20.51 13.10 5.82
C ASP A 89 20.60 11.69 6.43
N PHE A 90 19.65 11.29 7.24
CA PHE A 90 19.73 10.04 8.01
C PHE A 90 18.63 9.03 7.71
N PHE A 91 17.58 9.41 7.04
CA PHE A 91 16.42 8.56 6.83
C PHE A 91 16.23 8.23 5.37
N GLN A 92 16.27 6.96 5.05
CA GLN A 92 15.72 6.46 3.82
C GLN A 92 14.19 6.53 3.95
N ASN A 93 13.50 6.89 2.87
CA ASN A 93 12.05 7.00 2.83
C ASN A 93 11.37 5.90 3.66
N GLY A 94 10.41 6.28 4.48
CA GLY A 94 9.56 5.34 5.22
C GLY A 94 9.10 4.23 4.29
N GLY A 95 8.97 3.02 4.83
CA GLY A 95 8.68 1.82 4.05
C GLY A 95 7.38 1.88 3.24
N THR A 96 6.93 0.74 2.80
CA THR A 96 5.61 0.59 2.17
C THR A 96 4.51 0.98 3.16
N VAL A 97 3.60 1.83 2.71
CA VAL A 97 2.42 2.22 3.47
C VAL A 97 1.22 1.47 2.92
N TYR A 98 0.50 0.79 3.80
CA TYR A 98 -0.82 0.25 3.53
C TYR A 98 -1.85 1.28 4.00
N ALA A 99 -2.75 1.70 3.12
CA ALA A 99 -3.70 2.75 3.46
C ALA A 99 -5.14 2.34 3.13
N GLN A 100 -6.06 2.70 4.00
CA GLN A 100 -7.49 2.46 3.83
C GLN A 100 -8.30 3.70 4.16
N ARG A 101 -9.21 4.05 3.26
CA ARG A 101 -10.19 5.11 3.49
C ARG A 101 -11.22 4.68 4.53
N VAL A 102 -11.56 5.56 5.44
CA VAL A 102 -12.47 5.27 6.55
C VAL A 102 -13.94 5.53 6.22
N GLU A 103 -14.24 6.59 5.47
CA GLU A 103 -15.63 6.97 5.14
C GLU A 103 -16.31 5.89 4.29
N ASN A 104 -17.60 5.70 4.50
CA ASN A 104 -18.44 4.81 3.69
C ASN A 104 -18.84 5.48 2.38
N ALA A 105 -17.87 5.73 1.52
CA ALA A 105 -18.07 6.43 0.26
C ALA A 105 -18.69 5.53 -0.81
N GLU A 106 -19.55 6.11 -1.63
CA GLU A 106 -20.21 5.43 -2.74
C GLU A 106 -19.73 5.95 -4.10
N PRO A 107 -19.56 5.08 -5.10
CA PRO A 107 -19.17 5.51 -6.44
C PRO A 107 -20.37 5.97 -7.25
N ALA A 108 -20.18 6.94 -8.15
CA ALA A 108 -21.21 7.38 -9.08
C ALA A 108 -21.43 6.36 -10.20
N SER A 109 -22.63 6.35 -10.75
CA SER A 109 -22.99 5.54 -11.90
C SER A 109 -23.90 6.28 -12.88
N LEU A 110 -23.93 5.82 -14.14
CA LEU A 110 -24.85 6.29 -15.17
C LEU A 110 -25.38 5.11 -15.94
N THR A 111 -26.70 4.91 -15.91
CA THR A 111 -27.35 3.88 -16.70
C THR A 111 -28.02 4.49 -17.93
N VAL A 112 -27.65 3.98 -19.10
CA VAL A 112 -28.24 4.39 -20.40
C VAL A 112 -28.66 3.13 -21.15
N GLY A 113 -29.96 2.86 -21.21
CA GLY A 113 -30.48 1.63 -21.79
C GLY A 113 -29.94 0.38 -21.08
N PRO A 114 -29.34 -0.57 -21.80
CA PRO A 114 -28.76 -1.77 -21.19
C PRO A 114 -27.35 -1.57 -20.62
N LEU A 115 -26.75 -0.39 -20.81
CA LEU A 115 -25.40 -0.07 -20.32
C LEU A 115 -25.45 0.60 -18.97
N THR A 116 -24.53 0.19 -18.08
CA THR A 116 -24.22 0.92 -16.85
C THR A 116 -22.74 1.25 -16.85
N PHE A 117 -22.46 2.54 -16.73
CA PHE A 117 -21.13 3.10 -16.53
C PHE A 117 -20.94 3.31 -15.04
N ASN A 118 -20.06 2.56 -14.42
CA ASN A 118 -19.74 2.69 -12.99
C ASN A 118 -18.40 3.39 -12.83
N SER A 119 -18.34 4.34 -11.93
CA SER A 119 -17.07 4.96 -11.53
C SER A 119 -16.18 3.96 -10.80
N LYS A 120 -14.88 4.02 -11.05
CA LYS A 120 -13.84 3.40 -10.23
C LYS A 120 -13.38 4.33 -9.11
N VAL A 121 -13.75 5.60 -9.18
CA VAL A 121 -13.51 6.62 -8.14
C VAL A 121 -14.70 6.63 -7.20
N TYR A 122 -14.43 6.65 -5.90
CA TYR A 122 -15.43 6.72 -4.84
C TYR A 122 -15.52 8.16 -4.31
N GLY A 123 -16.71 8.54 -3.88
CA GLY A 123 -16.96 9.87 -3.35
C GLY A 123 -17.64 10.82 -4.35
N SER A 124 -17.97 12.00 -3.89
CA SER A 124 -18.68 13.03 -4.67
C SER A 124 -17.90 13.52 -5.89
N SER A 125 -16.57 13.38 -5.88
CA SER A 125 -15.71 13.70 -7.03
C SER A 125 -16.05 12.85 -8.25
N SER A 126 -16.54 11.62 -8.06
CA SER A 126 -16.95 10.71 -9.14
C SER A 126 -18.14 11.24 -9.97
N ASN A 127 -18.96 12.13 -9.41
CA ASN A 127 -20.04 12.80 -10.13
C ASN A 127 -19.53 13.77 -11.23
N LYS A 128 -18.23 14.07 -11.25
CA LYS A 128 -17.60 14.93 -12.26
C LYS A 128 -17.09 14.14 -13.47
N ILE A 129 -17.28 12.82 -13.50
CA ILE A 129 -16.97 12.01 -14.68
C ILE A 129 -18.08 12.22 -15.69
N GLY A 130 -17.71 12.75 -16.85
CA GLY A 130 -18.61 13.01 -17.97
C GLY A 130 -18.42 11.97 -19.08
N ILE A 131 -19.51 11.50 -19.63
CA ILE A 131 -19.52 10.51 -20.72
C ILE A 131 -20.40 11.03 -21.85
N SER A 132 -19.92 10.91 -23.09
CA SER A 132 -20.71 11.16 -24.30
C SER A 132 -20.50 10.06 -25.33
N LEU A 133 -21.53 9.72 -26.04
CA LEU A 133 -21.52 8.72 -27.10
C LEU A 133 -21.97 9.35 -28.42
N THR A 134 -21.12 9.30 -29.41
CA THR A 134 -21.39 9.78 -30.77
C THR A 134 -21.27 8.63 -31.76
N LYS A 135 -21.88 8.77 -32.93
CA LYS A 135 -21.80 7.79 -34.02
C LYS A 135 -21.23 8.46 -35.26
N ASP A 136 -20.24 7.83 -35.85
CA ASP A 136 -19.68 8.27 -37.14
C ASP A 136 -20.63 7.89 -38.26
N ALA A 137 -21.00 8.87 -39.08
CA ALA A 137 -21.99 8.68 -40.14
C ALA A 137 -21.47 7.84 -41.32
N VAL A 138 -20.14 7.76 -41.50
CA VAL A 138 -19.52 7.04 -42.63
C VAL A 138 -19.24 5.58 -42.24
N SER A 139 -18.58 5.36 -41.13
CA SER A 139 -18.17 4.02 -40.66
C SER A 139 -19.25 3.29 -39.85
N ASN A 140 -20.34 3.97 -39.49
CA ASN A 140 -21.35 3.49 -38.52
C ASN A 140 -20.78 3.11 -37.15
N ALA A 141 -19.50 3.29 -36.92
CA ALA A 141 -18.85 3.01 -35.66
C ALA A 141 -19.20 4.05 -34.61
N TYR A 142 -19.21 3.63 -33.36
CA TYR A 142 -19.43 4.54 -32.24
C TYR A 142 -18.10 5.07 -31.71
N ARG A 143 -18.19 6.25 -31.10
CA ARG A 143 -17.10 6.89 -30.36
C ARG A 143 -17.60 7.22 -28.97
N LEU A 144 -16.95 6.68 -27.95
CA LEU A 144 -17.16 7.02 -26.56
C LEU A 144 -16.08 8.01 -26.11
N ASN A 145 -16.51 9.13 -25.54
CA ASN A 145 -15.60 10.06 -24.85
C ASN A 145 -15.83 9.96 -23.35
N VAL A 146 -14.76 9.83 -22.59
CA VAL A 146 -14.74 9.81 -21.12
C VAL A 146 -13.88 10.96 -20.64
N GLU A 147 -14.42 11.82 -19.82
CA GLU A 147 -13.75 13.00 -19.28
C GLU A 147 -13.83 13.02 -17.76
N TYR A 148 -12.72 13.40 -17.11
CA TYR A 148 -12.68 13.61 -15.68
C TYR A 148 -11.86 14.86 -15.36
N ASP A 149 -12.55 15.99 -15.21
CA ASP A 149 -11.94 17.30 -15.05
C ASP A 149 -10.97 17.43 -13.87
N PRO A 150 -11.24 16.85 -12.67
CA PRO A 150 -10.32 16.94 -11.53
C PRO A 150 -8.93 16.38 -11.79
N LYS A 151 -8.80 15.44 -12.73
CA LYS A 151 -7.52 14.82 -13.11
C LYS A 151 -7.06 15.27 -14.52
N THR A 152 -7.73 16.23 -15.13
CA THR A 152 -7.46 16.70 -16.49
C THR A 152 -7.43 15.54 -17.50
N TYR A 153 -8.32 14.56 -17.29
CA TYR A 153 -8.39 13.35 -18.09
C TYR A 153 -9.45 13.50 -19.18
N SER A 154 -9.07 13.16 -20.41
CA SER A 154 -10.00 13.01 -21.53
C SER A 154 -9.51 11.90 -22.44
N ASN A 155 -10.33 10.91 -22.67
CA ASN A 155 -10.01 9.78 -23.55
C ASN A 155 -11.15 9.50 -24.51
N ASN A 156 -10.80 9.26 -25.77
CA ASN A 156 -11.72 8.96 -26.86
C ASN A 156 -11.51 7.53 -27.35
N TYR A 157 -12.48 6.68 -27.10
CA TYR A 157 -12.55 5.32 -27.65
C TYR A 157 -13.26 5.37 -28.98
N THR A 158 -12.53 5.10 -30.06
CA THR A 158 -13.01 5.19 -31.44
C THR A 158 -13.21 3.82 -32.06
N ASN A 159 -13.93 3.76 -33.18
CA ASN A 159 -14.20 2.54 -33.94
C ASN A 159 -14.86 1.41 -33.10
N ILE A 160 -15.76 1.81 -32.17
CA ILE A 160 -16.49 0.86 -31.35
C ILE A 160 -17.62 0.23 -32.17
N GLY A 161 -17.77 -1.07 -32.07
CA GLY A 161 -18.83 -1.85 -32.71
C GLY A 161 -18.35 -2.72 -33.88
N ASN A 162 -17.42 -2.28 -34.68
CA ASN A 162 -16.92 -3.03 -35.83
C ASN A 162 -15.91 -4.09 -35.37
N ILE A 163 -16.24 -5.39 -35.56
CA ILE A 163 -15.45 -6.48 -34.98
C ILE A 163 -14.70 -7.27 -36.02
N PHE A 164 -15.38 -7.72 -37.08
CA PHE A 164 -14.75 -8.45 -38.17
C PHE A 164 -15.43 -8.20 -39.49
N GLU A 165 -14.69 -8.37 -40.56
CA GLU A 165 -15.19 -8.34 -41.93
C GLU A 165 -15.54 -9.75 -42.37
N ILE A 166 -16.63 -9.89 -43.15
CA ILE A 166 -17.02 -11.15 -43.76
C ILE A 166 -17.27 -10.94 -45.27
N TYR A 167 -16.75 -11.84 -46.08
CA TYR A 167 -16.93 -11.84 -47.54
C TYR A 167 -16.98 -13.27 -48.08
N HIS A 168 -17.44 -13.43 -49.30
CA HIS A 168 -17.45 -14.71 -50.03
C HIS A 168 -16.46 -14.67 -51.19
N GLY A 169 -15.54 -15.63 -51.23
CA GLY A 169 -14.43 -15.66 -52.21
C GLY A 169 -14.69 -16.56 -53.44
N GLY A 170 -15.85 -17.18 -53.54
CA GLY A 170 -16.15 -18.16 -54.57
C GLY A 170 -16.58 -17.54 -55.91
N HIS A 171 -15.86 -17.79 -56.96
CA HIS A 171 -16.21 -17.40 -58.30
C HIS A 171 -16.78 -18.58 -59.14
N ASN A 172 -16.95 -19.73 -58.56
CA ASN A 172 -17.37 -20.94 -59.26
C ASN A 172 -18.69 -21.53 -58.79
N ASP A 173 -19.40 -20.82 -57.92
CA ASP A 173 -20.65 -21.28 -57.38
C ASP A 173 -21.83 -20.87 -58.28
N THR A 174 -22.81 -21.72 -58.36
CA THR A 174 -24.12 -21.39 -59.00
C THR A 174 -24.93 -20.35 -58.21
N ALA A 175 -24.46 -20.00 -57.01
CA ALA A 175 -25.07 -18.95 -56.20
C ALA A 175 -24.48 -17.58 -56.52
N ASN A 176 -25.38 -16.56 -56.68
CA ASN A 176 -25.03 -15.20 -56.99
C ASN A 176 -25.25 -14.23 -55.85
N ALA A 177 -25.78 -14.71 -54.76
CA ALA A 177 -26.04 -13.92 -53.56
C ALA A 177 -25.62 -14.65 -52.28
N TYR A 178 -25.05 -13.91 -51.36
CA TYR A 178 -24.57 -14.43 -50.09
C TYR A 178 -25.03 -13.52 -48.96
N GLY A 179 -25.28 -14.07 -47.79
CA GLY A 179 -25.71 -13.30 -46.65
C GLY A 179 -25.42 -13.94 -45.31
N TYR A 180 -25.47 -13.12 -44.27
CA TYR A 180 -25.46 -13.62 -42.90
C TYR A 180 -26.65 -13.06 -42.11
N ARG A 181 -27.01 -13.72 -41.01
CA ARG A 181 -28.00 -13.29 -40.06
C ARG A 181 -27.58 -13.63 -38.64
N VAL A 182 -27.79 -12.69 -37.73
CA VAL A 182 -27.59 -12.87 -36.29
C VAL A 182 -28.95 -12.84 -35.61
N GLU A 183 -29.32 -13.91 -34.97
CA GLU A 183 -30.60 -14.08 -34.28
C GLU A 183 -30.41 -14.14 -32.77
N GLY A 184 -31.35 -13.62 -32.01
CA GLY A 184 -31.30 -13.60 -30.56
C GLY A 184 -32.50 -12.94 -29.91
N SER A 185 -32.35 -12.57 -28.64
CA SER A 185 -33.41 -11.91 -27.87
C SER A 185 -32.80 -10.80 -27.00
N GLY A 186 -33.47 -9.65 -26.98
CA GLY A 186 -32.98 -8.47 -26.25
C GLY A 186 -31.65 -8.00 -26.79
N VAL A 187 -30.61 -7.99 -25.93
CA VAL A 187 -29.22 -7.64 -26.28
C VAL A 187 -28.34 -8.87 -26.50
N ARG A 188 -28.90 -10.08 -26.46
CA ARG A 188 -28.14 -11.33 -26.53
C ARG A 188 -28.33 -12.02 -27.87
N ALA A 189 -27.25 -12.24 -28.59
CA ALA A 189 -27.21 -13.10 -29.76
C ALA A 189 -27.15 -14.58 -29.32
N THR A 190 -27.90 -15.43 -30.02
CA THR A 190 -27.95 -16.87 -29.74
C THR A 190 -27.57 -17.71 -30.95
N LYS A 191 -27.66 -17.15 -32.16
CA LYS A 191 -27.42 -17.91 -33.38
C LYS A 191 -26.81 -17.00 -34.47
N PHE A 192 -25.82 -17.50 -35.19
CA PHE A 192 -25.26 -16.88 -36.39
C PHE A 192 -25.46 -17.81 -37.57
N THR A 193 -26.03 -17.30 -38.67
CA THR A 193 -26.39 -18.13 -39.83
C THR A 193 -25.78 -17.54 -41.10
N LEU A 194 -25.16 -18.39 -41.91
CA LEU A 194 -24.67 -18.09 -43.27
C LEU A 194 -25.68 -18.59 -44.30
N ALA A 195 -25.88 -17.87 -45.37
CA ALA A 195 -26.80 -18.20 -46.43
C ALA A 195 -26.20 -17.94 -47.84
N THR A 196 -26.68 -18.73 -48.82
CA THR A 196 -26.40 -18.53 -50.23
C THR A 196 -27.71 -18.57 -51.03
N GLY A 197 -27.77 -17.96 -52.20
CA GLY A 197 -28.95 -17.93 -53.06
C GLY A 197 -28.65 -17.47 -54.46
N ASN A 198 -29.62 -17.61 -55.39
CA ASN A 198 -29.48 -17.08 -56.73
C ASN A 198 -29.56 -15.54 -56.78
N ASP A 199 -30.28 -14.98 -55.85
CA ASP A 199 -30.42 -13.53 -55.64
C ASP A 199 -30.68 -13.23 -54.16
N ALA A 200 -30.65 -11.94 -53.77
CA ALA A 200 -30.83 -11.49 -52.39
C ALA A 200 -32.19 -11.87 -51.75
N SER A 201 -33.22 -12.19 -52.57
CA SER A 201 -34.55 -12.58 -52.11
C SER A 201 -34.66 -14.08 -51.90
N SER A 202 -33.77 -14.90 -52.46
CA SER A 202 -33.80 -16.36 -52.44
C SER A 202 -32.75 -17.00 -51.52
N LEU A 203 -32.15 -16.23 -50.62
CA LEU A 203 -31.13 -16.70 -49.68
C LEU A 203 -31.63 -17.84 -48.78
N GLN A 204 -30.94 -18.97 -48.80
CA GLN A 204 -31.23 -20.14 -47.96
C GLN A 204 -30.06 -20.45 -47.01
N PRO A 205 -30.33 -20.85 -45.78
CA PRO A 205 -29.29 -21.18 -44.80
C PRO A 205 -28.38 -22.31 -45.30
N VAL A 206 -27.07 -22.11 -45.25
CA VAL A 206 -26.03 -23.12 -45.55
C VAL A 206 -25.41 -23.66 -44.28
N MET A 207 -25.14 -22.77 -43.32
CA MET A 207 -24.52 -23.14 -42.02
C MET A 207 -25.08 -22.25 -40.91
N SER A 208 -25.34 -22.86 -39.77
CA SER A 208 -25.77 -22.17 -38.56
C SER A 208 -24.89 -22.52 -37.37
N PHE A 209 -24.50 -21.53 -36.62
CA PHE A 209 -23.68 -21.64 -35.40
C PHE A 209 -24.53 -21.28 -34.20
N ASP A 210 -24.60 -22.19 -33.22
CA ASP A 210 -25.29 -21.97 -31.96
C ASP A 210 -24.33 -21.28 -30.99
N LEU A 211 -24.49 -19.96 -30.79
CA LEU A 211 -23.62 -19.12 -29.99
C LEU A 211 -23.76 -19.35 -28.47
N THR A 212 -24.68 -20.22 -28.05
CA THR A 212 -24.84 -20.61 -26.65
C THR A 212 -23.90 -21.73 -26.23
N LYS A 213 -23.22 -22.36 -27.18
CA LYS A 213 -22.30 -23.47 -26.95
C LYS A 213 -20.87 -23.00 -26.78
N ASP A 214 -20.11 -23.67 -25.92
CA ASP A 214 -18.71 -23.34 -25.58
C ASP A 214 -17.78 -23.31 -26.81
N GLY A 215 -18.11 -24.01 -27.88
CA GLY A 215 -17.35 -23.99 -29.15
C GLY A 215 -17.45 -22.66 -29.90
N PHE A 216 -18.39 -21.79 -29.54
CA PHE A 216 -18.66 -20.52 -30.20
C PHE A 216 -18.89 -19.37 -29.22
N ASP A 217 -18.32 -19.47 -28.01
CA ASP A 217 -18.52 -18.50 -26.92
C ASP A 217 -17.82 -17.15 -27.14
N ASN A 218 -16.78 -17.13 -28.01
CA ASN A 218 -16.09 -15.91 -28.38
C ASN A 218 -16.00 -15.75 -29.90
N VAL A 219 -15.75 -14.52 -30.33
CA VAL A 219 -15.75 -14.14 -31.77
C VAL A 219 -14.61 -14.80 -32.53
N GLU A 220 -13.44 -15.04 -31.92
CA GLU A 220 -12.31 -15.72 -32.59
C GLU A 220 -12.68 -17.15 -33.01
N LYS A 221 -13.34 -17.90 -32.13
CA LYS A 221 -13.83 -19.24 -32.44
C LYS A 221 -14.87 -19.23 -33.55
N LEU A 222 -15.77 -18.23 -33.53
CA LEU A 222 -16.76 -18.04 -34.60
C LEU A 222 -16.09 -17.73 -35.95
N ILE A 223 -15.11 -16.84 -35.98
CA ILE A 223 -14.32 -16.52 -37.19
C ILE A 223 -13.66 -17.78 -37.74
N THR A 224 -13.03 -18.55 -36.87
CA THR A 224 -12.41 -19.83 -37.25
C THR A 224 -13.42 -20.80 -37.88
N ALA A 225 -14.61 -20.88 -37.30
CA ALA A 225 -15.68 -21.74 -37.80
C ALA A 225 -16.27 -21.21 -39.13
N ILE A 226 -16.41 -19.90 -39.30
CA ILE A 226 -16.84 -19.31 -40.57
C ILE A 226 -15.81 -19.61 -41.67
N ASN A 227 -14.54 -19.47 -41.40
CA ASN A 227 -13.46 -19.75 -42.34
C ASN A 227 -13.35 -21.24 -42.75
N ALA A 228 -13.95 -22.14 -41.98
CA ALA A 228 -14.09 -23.55 -42.32
C ALA A 228 -15.24 -23.85 -43.29
N VAL A 229 -16.15 -22.88 -43.52
CA VAL A 229 -17.26 -23.02 -44.48
C VAL A 229 -16.79 -22.64 -45.87
N PRO A 230 -16.91 -23.55 -46.87
CA PRO A 230 -16.42 -23.28 -48.22
C PRO A 230 -16.94 -21.95 -48.79
N GLY A 231 -16.02 -21.14 -49.33
CA GLY A 231 -16.29 -19.87 -49.96
C GLY A 231 -16.43 -18.68 -48.96
N PHE A 232 -16.80 -18.89 -47.73
CA PHE A 232 -16.87 -17.82 -46.74
C PHE A 232 -15.51 -17.55 -46.10
N GLN A 233 -15.21 -16.25 -45.93
CA GLN A 233 -14.00 -15.80 -45.25
C GLN A 233 -14.35 -14.66 -44.29
N ALA A 234 -13.78 -14.71 -43.10
CA ALA A 234 -13.92 -13.69 -42.07
C ALA A 234 -12.54 -13.26 -41.56
N THR A 235 -12.33 -11.92 -41.50
CA THR A 235 -11.07 -11.31 -41.07
C THR A 235 -11.32 -10.42 -39.85
N PRO A 236 -10.61 -10.62 -38.73
CA PRO A 236 -10.80 -9.81 -37.55
C PRO A 236 -10.29 -8.37 -37.77
N LEU A 237 -11.04 -7.37 -37.31
CA LEU A 237 -10.66 -5.96 -37.29
C LEU A 237 -9.96 -5.55 -35.99
N LYS A 238 -10.09 -6.39 -34.96
CA LYS A 238 -9.49 -6.18 -33.64
C LYS A 238 -9.33 -7.52 -32.88
N ALA A 239 -8.80 -7.50 -31.66
CA ALA A 239 -8.61 -8.69 -30.84
C ALA A 239 -9.95 -9.33 -30.43
N CYS A 240 -10.34 -10.39 -31.13
CA CYS A 240 -11.67 -11.01 -31.00
C CYS A 240 -11.77 -12.06 -29.91
N ALA A 241 -10.63 -12.55 -29.38
CA ALA A 241 -10.61 -13.61 -28.36
C ALA A 241 -11.36 -13.25 -27.07
N TYR A 242 -11.41 -11.96 -26.73
CA TYR A 242 -12.04 -11.44 -25.51
C TYR A 242 -13.48 -10.93 -25.71
N ILE A 243 -13.99 -10.94 -26.95
CA ILE A 243 -15.34 -10.47 -27.25
C ILE A 243 -16.26 -11.67 -27.33
N LYS A 244 -17.29 -11.69 -26.47
CA LYS A 244 -18.27 -12.79 -26.44
C LYS A 244 -19.19 -12.70 -27.65
N THR A 245 -19.44 -13.81 -28.34
CA THR A 245 -20.41 -13.88 -29.46
C THR A 245 -21.83 -13.53 -29.05
N ALA A 246 -22.19 -13.76 -27.79
CA ALA A 246 -23.46 -13.35 -27.22
C ALA A 246 -23.72 -11.83 -27.32
N THR A 247 -22.68 -11.02 -27.57
CA THR A 247 -22.77 -9.55 -27.72
C THR A 247 -22.86 -9.07 -29.17
N LEU A 248 -22.88 -9.98 -30.16
CA LEU A 248 -23.05 -9.62 -31.56
C LEU A 248 -24.37 -8.87 -31.77
N ASP A 249 -24.32 -7.85 -32.59
CA ASP A 249 -25.50 -7.05 -32.93
C ASP A 249 -26.48 -7.90 -33.74
N LEU A 250 -27.75 -7.92 -33.29
CA LEU A 250 -28.78 -8.68 -33.97
C LEU A 250 -29.15 -8.02 -35.29
N THR A 251 -29.33 -8.83 -36.32
CA THR A 251 -29.90 -8.35 -37.56
C THR A 251 -31.42 -8.14 -37.40
N PRO A 252 -32.08 -7.27 -38.20
CA PRO A 252 -33.52 -7.16 -38.19
C PRO A 252 -34.16 -8.53 -38.46
N LYS A 253 -35.29 -8.79 -37.81
CA LYS A 253 -35.99 -10.06 -37.89
C LYS A 253 -36.26 -10.43 -39.36
N ASP A 254 -35.97 -11.69 -39.69
CA ASP A 254 -36.17 -12.28 -41.04
C ASP A 254 -35.43 -11.55 -42.18
N THR A 255 -34.37 -10.77 -41.83
CA THR A 255 -33.59 -10.03 -42.80
C THR A 255 -32.18 -10.59 -42.90
N TRP A 256 -31.67 -10.76 -44.10
CA TRP A 256 -30.30 -11.11 -44.37
C TRP A 256 -29.45 -9.86 -44.63
N VAL A 257 -28.28 -9.79 -44.05
CA VAL A 257 -27.27 -8.81 -44.43
C VAL A 257 -26.47 -9.35 -45.61
N SER A 258 -26.47 -8.62 -46.71
CA SER A 258 -25.75 -9.03 -47.93
C SER A 258 -24.24 -9.05 -47.71
N ILE A 259 -23.60 -10.11 -48.20
CA ILE A 259 -22.15 -10.26 -48.22
C ILE A 259 -21.72 -10.16 -49.69
N GLY A 260 -20.76 -9.31 -49.98
CA GLY A 260 -20.14 -9.21 -51.29
C GLY A 260 -18.83 -10.03 -51.39
N ASP A 261 -18.05 -9.70 -52.42
CA ASP A 261 -16.68 -10.18 -52.55
C ASP A 261 -15.71 -9.43 -51.60
N ARG A 262 -14.42 -9.69 -51.72
CA ARG A 262 -13.40 -9.04 -50.87
C ARG A 262 -13.39 -7.52 -50.93
N ASN A 263 -13.86 -6.93 -52.00
CA ASN A 263 -13.95 -5.48 -52.17
C ASN A 263 -15.26 -4.88 -51.66
N GLN A 264 -16.25 -5.76 -51.43
CA GLN A 264 -17.58 -5.42 -50.94
C GLN A 264 -17.93 -6.27 -49.72
N TYR A 265 -16.99 -6.38 -48.78
CA TYR A 265 -17.20 -7.11 -47.51
C TYR A 265 -18.32 -6.50 -46.69
N ALA A 266 -18.94 -7.32 -45.89
CA ALA A 266 -19.87 -6.85 -44.85
C ALA A 266 -19.15 -6.81 -43.50
N ILE A 267 -19.51 -5.83 -42.66
CA ILE A 267 -18.97 -5.72 -41.30
C ILE A 267 -19.96 -6.35 -40.35
N VAL A 268 -19.46 -7.27 -39.53
CA VAL A 268 -20.19 -7.82 -38.38
C VAL A 268 -19.80 -7.01 -37.14
N SER A 269 -20.84 -6.53 -36.45
CA SER A 269 -20.67 -5.64 -35.31
C SER A 269 -21.08 -6.32 -34.00
N ALA A 270 -20.45 -5.87 -32.90
CA ALA A 270 -20.79 -6.25 -31.52
C ALA A 270 -20.59 -5.03 -30.62
N PHE A 271 -21.51 -4.10 -30.69
CA PHE A 271 -21.37 -2.80 -30.03
C PHE A 271 -21.10 -2.94 -28.52
N TYR A 272 -21.94 -3.71 -27.81
CA TYR A 272 -21.82 -3.85 -26.35
C TYR A 272 -20.56 -4.57 -25.93
N GLY A 273 -20.21 -5.65 -26.61
CA GLY A 273 -19.01 -6.43 -26.29
C GLY A 273 -17.73 -5.65 -26.56
N ASP A 274 -17.70 -4.91 -27.65
CA ASP A 274 -16.56 -4.07 -28.00
C ASP A 274 -16.42 -2.85 -27.10
N LEU A 275 -17.52 -2.27 -26.65
CA LEU A 275 -17.50 -1.17 -25.71
C LEU A 275 -16.86 -1.60 -24.38
N VAL A 276 -17.30 -2.74 -23.82
CA VAL A 276 -16.72 -3.31 -22.60
C VAL A 276 -15.24 -3.64 -22.81
N TYR A 277 -14.89 -4.23 -23.96
CA TYR A 277 -13.51 -4.59 -24.27
C TYR A 277 -12.63 -3.35 -24.43
N SER A 278 -13.07 -2.33 -25.17
CA SER A 278 -12.30 -1.13 -25.44
C SER A 278 -12.06 -0.29 -24.19
N THR A 279 -13.02 -0.28 -23.25
CA THR A 279 -12.93 0.49 -22.00
C THR A 279 -12.35 -0.30 -20.82
N ARG A 280 -11.94 -1.56 -20.98
CA ARG A 280 -11.49 -2.44 -19.88
C ARG A 280 -10.34 -1.89 -19.04
N TYR A 281 -9.47 -1.10 -19.65
CA TYR A 281 -8.32 -0.46 -19.00
C TYR A 281 -8.51 1.04 -18.75
N ASP A 282 -9.74 1.55 -18.91
CA ASP A 282 -10.02 2.92 -18.50
C ASP A 282 -9.75 3.08 -16.99
N PRO A 283 -8.99 4.10 -16.56
CA PRO A 283 -8.63 4.27 -15.16
C PRO A 283 -9.82 4.69 -14.28
N TYR A 284 -10.86 5.30 -14.85
CA TYR A 284 -11.93 5.95 -14.09
C TYR A 284 -13.29 5.30 -14.21
N ILE A 285 -13.55 4.51 -15.25
CA ILE A 285 -14.85 3.85 -15.42
C ILE A 285 -14.74 2.35 -15.67
N THR A 286 -15.83 1.66 -15.34
CA THR A 286 -16.09 0.29 -15.76
C THR A 286 -17.45 0.26 -16.44
N VAL A 287 -17.53 -0.37 -17.59
CA VAL A 287 -18.79 -0.51 -18.35
C VAL A 287 -19.33 -1.93 -18.19
N THR A 288 -20.59 -2.04 -17.81
CA THR A 288 -21.31 -3.31 -17.71
C THR A 288 -22.54 -3.31 -18.60
N VAL A 289 -22.85 -4.49 -19.17
CA VAL A 289 -24.05 -4.68 -19.98
C VAL A 289 -25.08 -5.44 -19.17
N ASN A 290 -26.16 -4.76 -18.85
CA ASN A 290 -27.25 -5.34 -18.05
C ASN A 290 -27.98 -6.44 -18.84
N LYS A 291 -28.31 -7.56 -18.20
CA LYS A 291 -29.09 -8.67 -18.76
C LYS A 291 -28.42 -9.47 -19.89
N LEU A 292 -27.10 -9.36 -20.07
CA LEU A 292 -26.39 -10.16 -21.06
C LEU A 292 -26.25 -11.63 -20.62
N ASP A 293 -25.98 -11.86 -19.33
CA ASP A 293 -25.63 -13.19 -18.78
C ASP A 293 -26.84 -14.05 -18.34
N LYS A 294 -28.04 -13.49 -18.32
CA LYS A 294 -29.27 -14.25 -18.03
C LYS A 294 -30.17 -14.29 -19.26
N PRO A 295 -30.57 -15.50 -19.74
CA PRO A 295 -31.76 -15.57 -20.58
C PRO A 295 -32.84 -14.90 -19.75
N SER A 296 -33.50 -13.90 -20.33
CA SER A 296 -34.47 -13.09 -19.66
C SER A 296 -35.42 -13.98 -18.87
N ASP A 297 -35.35 -13.96 -17.54
CA ASP A 297 -36.49 -14.20 -16.69
C ASP A 297 -37.47 -13.02 -16.90
N VAL A 298 -37.99 -12.91 -18.10
CA VAL A 298 -39.29 -12.31 -18.32
C VAL A 298 -40.26 -13.34 -17.77
N LYS A 299 -40.42 -13.35 -16.44
CA LYS A 299 -41.68 -13.75 -15.88
C LYS A 299 -42.71 -12.82 -16.52
N ALA A 300 -43.36 -13.33 -17.57
CA ALA A 300 -44.61 -12.77 -18.01
C ALA A 300 -45.48 -12.74 -16.77
N THR A 301 -45.67 -11.58 -16.18
CA THR A 301 -46.76 -11.35 -15.25
C THR A 301 -48.00 -11.64 -16.08
N PRO A 302 -48.87 -12.59 -15.68
CA PRO A 302 -50.12 -12.80 -16.38
C PRO A 302 -50.98 -11.57 -16.11
N THR A 303 -50.89 -10.60 -17.00
CA THR A 303 -51.94 -9.59 -17.08
C THR A 303 -53.04 -10.12 -17.98
N ASP A 304 -54.20 -10.07 -17.44
CA ASP A 304 -55.49 -10.46 -17.99
C ASP A 304 -55.60 -10.28 -19.50
N LYS A 305 -56.13 -11.36 -20.09
CA LYS A 305 -56.94 -11.42 -21.30
C LYS A 305 -56.71 -10.35 -22.38
N GLY A 306 -56.01 -10.75 -23.44
CA GLY A 306 -56.26 -10.18 -24.75
C GLY A 306 -55.29 -9.11 -25.28
N ALA A 307 -54.12 -8.91 -24.68
CA ALA A 307 -53.08 -8.13 -25.31
C ALA A 307 -52.27 -9.03 -26.24
N THR A 308 -52.45 -8.88 -27.53
CA THR A 308 -51.53 -9.33 -28.57
C THR A 308 -50.14 -8.87 -28.17
N ILE A 309 -49.22 -9.79 -27.87
CA ILE A 309 -47.79 -9.49 -27.68
C ILE A 309 -47.27 -9.07 -29.05
N SER A 310 -47.53 -7.82 -29.41
CA SER A 310 -46.83 -7.12 -30.45
C SER A 310 -45.59 -6.56 -29.81
N ALA A 311 -44.49 -6.97 -30.30
CA ALA A 311 -43.20 -6.38 -30.23
C ALA A 311 -42.17 -7.35 -29.74
N THR A 312 -41.54 -7.98 -30.64
CA THR A 312 -40.09 -8.16 -30.61
C THR A 312 -39.51 -6.83 -30.16
N PRO A 313 -38.86 -6.74 -29.02
CA PRO A 313 -38.10 -5.54 -28.71
C PRO A 313 -37.06 -5.42 -29.81
N GLN A 314 -37.28 -4.51 -30.74
CA GLN A 314 -36.21 -4.06 -31.62
C GLN A 314 -35.15 -3.55 -30.66
N ILE A 315 -33.94 -4.05 -30.81
CA ILE A 315 -32.78 -3.40 -30.18
C ILE A 315 -32.80 -2.01 -30.76
N LYS A 316 -33.34 -1.06 -29.99
CA LYS A 316 -33.12 0.34 -30.29
C LYS A 316 -31.61 0.47 -30.37
N ASN A 317 -31.08 0.80 -31.54
CA ASN A 317 -29.72 1.26 -31.66
C ASN A 317 -29.49 2.22 -30.51
N LEU A 318 -28.46 2.00 -29.71
CA LEU A 318 -28.19 2.84 -28.56
C LEU A 318 -28.21 4.27 -29.05
N GLU A 319 -29.12 5.09 -28.53
CA GLU A 319 -29.21 6.48 -28.94
C GLU A 319 -27.91 7.16 -28.54
N VAL A 320 -27.26 7.82 -29.50
CA VAL A 320 -26.17 8.73 -29.21
C VAL A 320 -26.64 9.76 -28.20
N PHE A 321 -25.79 10.13 -27.28
CA PHE A 321 -26.12 11.10 -26.25
C PHE A 321 -24.99 12.10 -26.06
N GLU A 322 -25.37 13.33 -25.81
CA GLU A 322 -24.45 14.38 -25.44
C GLU A 322 -23.83 14.09 -24.05
N LYS A 323 -22.84 14.88 -23.66
CA LYS A 323 -22.14 14.72 -22.37
C LYS A 323 -23.14 14.64 -21.21
N ARG A 324 -23.13 13.53 -20.52
CA ARG A 324 -23.85 13.26 -19.28
C ARG A 324 -22.87 12.93 -18.18
N TYR A 325 -23.13 13.42 -17.00
CA TYR A 325 -22.32 13.13 -15.83
C TYR A 325 -22.86 11.91 -15.09
N LEU A 326 -21.97 11.16 -14.46
CA LEU A 326 -22.35 10.12 -13.53
C LEU A 326 -23.00 10.77 -12.30
N THR A 327 -23.85 10.02 -11.60
CA THR A 327 -24.59 10.50 -10.43
C THR A 327 -24.60 9.47 -9.32
N GLY A 328 -24.89 9.90 -8.08
CA GLY A 328 -24.99 9.01 -6.93
C GLY A 328 -23.67 8.77 -6.20
N GLY A 329 -22.57 9.43 -6.63
CA GLY A 329 -21.33 9.42 -5.86
C GLY A 329 -21.49 10.25 -4.58
N ASP A 330 -21.15 9.66 -3.45
CA ASP A 330 -21.24 10.26 -2.13
C ASP A 330 -19.94 10.03 -1.35
N ASP A 331 -19.46 11.07 -0.67
CA ASP A 331 -18.25 10.96 0.17
C ASP A 331 -18.49 10.11 1.41
N GLY A 332 -19.75 9.86 1.77
CA GLY A 332 -20.11 9.11 2.94
C GLY A 332 -19.84 9.88 4.23
N HIS A 333 -19.86 9.17 5.33
CA HIS A 333 -19.51 9.69 6.65
C HIS A 333 -18.51 8.79 7.33
N VAL A 334 -17.72 9.36 8.23
CA VAL A 334 -16.80 8.61 9.08
C VAL A 334 -17.62 7.75 10.05
N PRO A 335 -17.45 6.43 10.08
CA PRO A 335 -18.15 5.57 11.02
C PRO A 335 -17.70 5.86 12.46
N VAL A 336 -18.59 5.67 13.42
CA VAL A 336 -18.28 5.87 14.85
C VAL A 336 -17.29 4.83 15.36
N SER A 337 -17.36 3.61 14.87
CA SER A 337 -16.45 2.51 15.22
C SER A 337 -15.58 2.12 14.02
N TRP A 338 -14.28 1.91 14.28
CA TRP A 338 -13.29 1.50 13.27
C TRP A 338 -12.79 0.06 13.48
N ALA A 339 -13.40 -0.70 14.39
CA ALA A 339 -12.96 -2.05 14.74
C ALA A 339 -12.84 -3.00 13.53
N ASP A 340 -13.78 -2.93 12.56
CA ASP A 340 -13.70 -3.74 11.35
C ASP A 340 -12.61 -3.27 10.37
N LYS A 341 -12.26 -1.99 10.40
CA LYS A 341 -11.15 -1.45 9.59
C LYS A 341 -9.79 -1.92 10.12
N PHE A 342 -9.62 -2.01 11.45
CA PHE A 342 -8.38 -2.54 12.03
C PHE A 342 -8.11 -3.99 11.61
N LYS A 343 -9.15 -4.84 11.51
CA LYS A 343 -9.01 -6.22 11.03
C LYS A 343 -8.50 -6.34 9.59
N SER A 344 -8.59 -5.26 8.81
CA SER A 344 -8.07 -5.23 7.43
C SER A 344 -6.54 -5.33 7.36
N VAL A 345 -5.83 -5.21 8.47
CA VAL A 345 -4.37 -5.41 8.55
C VAL A 345 -3.95 -6.85 8.31
N HIS A 346 -4.84 -7.82 8.59
CA HIS A 346 -4.53 -9.24 8.48
C HIS A 346 -4.04 -9.63 7.08
N GLY A 347 -3.02 -10.51 7.05
CA GLY A 347 -2.42 -11.00 5.80
C GLY A 347 -1.48 -10.01 5.12
N ARG A 348 -1.12 -8.90 5.79
CA ARG A 348 -0.16 -7.90 5.31
C ARG A 348 1.04 -7.83 6.23
N ASN A 349 2.19 -7.51 5.65
CA ASN A 349 3.40 -7.27 6.42
C ASN A 349 3.36 -5.85 7.00
N VAL A 350 2.68 -5.66 8.12
CA VAL A 350 2.50 -4.39 8.85
C VAL A 350 3.03 -4.55 10.26
N TYR A 351 3.64 -3.51 10.78
CA TYR A 351 4.04 -3.45 12.18
C TYR A 351 3.41 -2.25 12.92
N TYR A 352 3.34 -1.09 12.29
CA TYR A 352 2.74 0.10 12.88
C TYR A 352 1.34 0.38 12.33
N ILE A 353 0.40 0.68 13.21
CA ILE A 353 -0.98 1.09 12.86
C ILE A 353 -1.17 2.53 13.31
N VAL A 354 -1.65 3.38 12.41
CA VAL A 354 -1.89 4.80 12.70
C VAL A 354 -3.30 5.17 12.26
N PRO A 355 -4.23 5.33 13.20
CA PRO A 355 -5.53 5.90 12.93
C PRO A 355 -5.42 7.43 12.86
N LEU A 356 -5.84 8.03 11.76
CA LEU A 356 -5.82 9.48 11.57
C LEU A 356 -7.11 10.09 12.14
N THR A 357 -7.19 10.16 13.46
CA THR A 357 -8.33 10.70 14.20
C THR A 357 -7.94 11.09 15.62
N ASP A 358 -8.64 12.06 16.17
CA ASP A 358 -8.53 12.47 17.58
C ASP A 358 -9.59 11.81 18.50
N ALA A 359 -10.40 10.90 17.94
CA ALA A 359 -11.50 10.28 18.64
C ALA A 359 -11.02 9.24 19.67
N ASP A 360 -11.19 9.52 20.95
CA ASP A 360 -10.75 8.67 22.04
C ASP A 360 -11.39 7.26 22.04
N ASN A 361 -12.64 7.14 21.55
CA ASN A 361 -13.29 5.84 21.41
C ASN A 361 -12.59 4.95 20.35
N VAL A 362 -12.11 5.54 19.25
CA VAL A 362 -11.37 4.83 18.20
C VAL A 362 -9.99 4.37 18.74
N HIS A 363 -9.33 5.21 19.53
CA HIS A 363 -8.07 4.86 20.19
C HIS A 363 -8.27 3.70 21.18
N ALA A 364 -9.39 3.68 21.92
CA ALA A 364 -9.72 2.57 22.82
C ALA A 364 -10.00 1.26 22.06
N GLU A 365 -10.77 1.33 20.95
CA GLU A 365 -10.99 0.17 20.05
C GLU A 365 -9.68 -0.36 19.47
N LEU A 366 -8.76 0.53 19.07
CA LEU A 366 -7.44 0.13 18.58
C LEU A 366 -6.64 -0.59 19.67
N GLN A 367 -6.64 -0.06 20.90
CA GLN A 367 -5.94 -0.71 22.02
C GLN A 367 -6.50 -2.10 22.31
N GLU A 368 -7.82 -2.28 22.31
CA GLU A 368 -8.47 -3.57 22.46
C GLU A 368 -8.04 -4.53 21.34
N PHE A 369 -8.07 -4.08 20.09
CA PHE A 369 -7.59 -4.84 18.93
C PHE A 369 -6.13 -5.27 19.09
N LEU A 370 -5.21 -4.37 19.48
CA LEU A 370 -3.80 -4.68 19.68
C LEU A 370 -3.60 -5.74 20.79
N ASN A 371 -4.38 -5.68 21.87
CA ASN A 371 -4.31 -6.66 22.95
C ASN A 371 -4.81 -8.04 22.50
N GLU A 372 -5.90 -8.10 21.75
CA GLU A 372 -6.44 -9.35 21.21
C GLU A 372 -5.45 -10.00 20.23
N GLU A 373 -4.90 -9.22 19.30
CA GLU A 373 -3.94 -9.69 18.30
C GLU A 373 -2.63 -10.18 18.94
N ASN A 374 -2.16 -9.50 19.99
CA ASN A 374 -0.98 -9.94 20.71
C ASN A 374 -1.17 -11.30 21.40
N ILE A 375 -2.38 -11.58 21.91
CA ILE A 375 -2.72 -12.91 22.46
C ILE A 375 -2.67 -13.98 21.36
N LEU A 376 -3.04 -13.61 20.13
CA LEU A 376 -2.99 -14.50 18.96
C LEU A 376 -1.57 -14.67 18.38
N GLY A 377 -0.61 -13.89 18.87
CA GLY A 377 0.79 -13.93 18.41
C GLY A 377 1.11 -12.97 17.28
N TYR A 378 0.22 -12.01 16.98
CA TYR A 378 0.49 -10.93 16.05
C TYR A 378 0.95 -9.70 16.83
N ASN A 379 2.17 -9.26 16.55
CA ASN A 379 2.81 -8.16 17.25
C ASN A 379 2.67 -6.87 16.45
N TYR A 380 1.63 -6.08 16.74
CA TYR A 380 1.46 -4.74 16.18
C TYR A 380 1.73 -3.68 17.25
N MET A 381 2.18 -2.51 16.82
CA MET A 381 2.24 -1.29 17.61
C MET A 381 1.43 -0.19 16.96
N ALA A 382 0.99 0.80 17.72
CA ALA A 382 0.26 1.94 17.19
C ALA A 382 0.89 3.26 17.58
N PHE A 383 0.80 4.25 16.66
CA PHE A 383 1.04 5.65 16.95
C PHE A 383 -0.30 6.39 16.85
N VAL A 384 -0.64 7.12 17.90
CA VAL A 384 -1.88 7.90 17.99
C VAL A 384 -1.57 9.35 18.36
N GLY A 385 -2.47 10.26 18.05
CA GLY A 385 -2.35 11.66 18.40
C GLY A 385 -3.72 12.30 18.59
N GLY A 386 -3.76 13.45 19.21
CA GLY A 386 -4.97 14.24 19.37
C GLY A 386 -5.25 15.16 18.17
N GLY A 387 -6.12 16.13 18.37
CA GLY A 387 -6.46 17.15 17.40
C GLY A 387 -5.43 18.28 17.31
N TYR A 388 -5.93 19.46 16.97
CA TYR A 388 -5.13 20.67 16.88
C TYR A 388 -5.01 21.35 18.25
N ASN A 389 -3.83 21.88 18.58
CA ASN A 389 -3.58 22.76 19.71
C ASN A 389 -4.14 22.25 21.05
N GLU A 390 -3.99 20.96 21.33
CA GLU A 390 -4.41 20.38 22.61
C GLU A 390 -3.46 20.80 23.74
N ASN A 391 -4.02 21.13 24.90
CA ASN A 391 -3.22 21.49 26.06
C ASN A 391 -2.74 20.24 26.82
N LEU A 392 -1.74 20.42 27.70
CA LEU A 392 -1.12 19.36 28.49
C LEU A 392 -2.14 18.44 29.18
N ASN A 393 -3.19 19.01 29.80
CA ASN A 393 -4.17 18.22 30.55
C ASN A 393 -5.00 17.29 29.65
N ILE A 394 -5.34 17.72 28.44
CA ILE A 394 -6.08 16.89 27.47
C ILE A 394 -5.21 15.72 27.03
N VAL A 395 -3.95 16.00 26.71
CA VAL A 395 -2.98 14.96 26.29
C VAL A 395 -2.75 13.94 27.40
N LEU A 396 -2.54 14.40 28.65
CA LEU A 396 -2.35 13.50 29.80
C LEU A 396 -3.59 12.66 30.11
N ASN A 397 -4.80 13.22 29.96
CA ASN A 397 -6.04 12.45 30.14
C ASN A 397 -6.16 11.34 29.10
N ARG A 398 -5.81 11.60 27.82
CA ARG A 398 -5.77 10.59 26.77
C ARG A 398 -4.73 9.51 27.07
N GLN A 399 -3.53 9.88 27.53
CA GLN A 399 -2.49 8.93 27.95
C GLN A 399 -2.98 8.03 29.08
N LEU A 400 -3.64 8.60 30.10
CA LEU A 400 -4.19 7.84 31.23
C LEU A 400 -5.24 6.80 30.79
N ALA A 401 -6.01 7.09 29.74
CA ALA A 401 -6.99 6.17 29.19
C ALA A 401 -6.31 5.01 28.45
N LEU A 402 -5.19 5.27 27.78
CA LEU A 402 -4.50 4.27 26.96
C LEU A 402 -3.59 3.33 27.75
N ARG A 403 -2.63 3.84 28.51
CA ARG A 403 -1.69 3.08 29.38
C ARG A 403 -1.22 1.73 28.82
N SER A 404 -0.75 1.72 27.59
CA SER A 404 -0.37 0.51 26.85
C SER A 404 1.10 0.54 26.42
N ASP A 405 1.76 -0.61 26.50
CA ASP A 405 3.11 -0.81 25.97
C ASP A 405 3.15 -1.00 24.44
N ARG A 406 1.97 -0.98 23.79
CA ARG A 406 1.82 -1.09 22.34
C ARG A 406 1.28 0.16 21.67
N VAL A 407 1.07 1.23 22.44
CA VAL A 407 0.55 2.49 21.92
C VAL A 407 1.52 3.60 22.30
N ALA A 408 1.97 4.37 21.30
CA ALA A 408 2.74 5.59 21.43
C ALA A 408 1.83 6.79 21.15
N LEU A 409 1.77 7.77 22.04
CA LEU A 409 0.94 8.96 21.92
C LEU A 409 1.83 10.17 21.61
N VAL A 410 1.51 10.92 20.54
CA VAL A 410 2.21 12.15 20.17
C VAL A 410 1.39 13.36 20.61
N ALA A 411 2.04 14.31 21.31
CA ALA A 411 1.38 15.47 21.93
C ALA A 411 1.15 16.65 20.99
N ASN A 412 2.10 16.94 20.09
CA ASN A 412 2.16 18.19 19.36
C ASN A 412 1.41 18.15 18.03
N SER A 413 0.70 19.23 17.72
CA SER A 413 0.29 19.62 16.38
C SER A 413 1.17 20.76 15.86
N GLY A 414 1.11 21.07 14.55
CA GLY A 414 1.97 22.10 14.01
C GLY A 414 1.84 22.31 12.52
N TYR A 415 2.87 22.87 11.91
CA TYR A 415 2.91 23.20 10.49
C TYR A 415 4.11 22.59 9.81
N TYR A 416 3.92 22.11 8.61
CA TYR A 416 5.01 21.68 7.75
C TYR A 416 4.85 22.27 6.35
N ARG A 417 5.95 22.27 5.59
CA ARG A 417 5.93 22.70 4.20
C ARG A 417 5.79 21.48 3.29
N SER A 418 4.64 21.38 2.61
CA SER A 418 4.36 20.30 1.67
C SER A 418 5.32 20.33 0.45
N LEU A 419 5.42 19.23 -0.29
CA LEU A 419 6.18 19.15 -1.55
C LEU A 419 5.76 20.20 -2.60
N SER A 420 4.54 20.70 -2.52
CA SER A 420 4.06 21.81 -3.35
C SER A 420 4.54 23.19 -2.90
N GLY A 421 5.29 23.29 -1.80
CA GLY A 421 5.78 24.53 -1.20
C GLY A 421 4.73 25.27 -0.35
N ARG A 422 3.53 24.72 -0.19
CA ARG A 422 2.48 25.30 0.68
C ARG A 422 2.74 24.90 2.13
N GLU A 423 2.48 25.82 3.04
CA GLU A 423 2.40 25.53 4.46
C GLU A 423 1.08 24.84 4.77
N VAL A 424 1.13 23.71 5.45
CA VAL A 424 -0.02 22.89 5.83
C VAL A 424 -0.04 22.77 7.35
N HIS A 425 -1.18 23.06 7.96
CA HIS A 425 -1.44 22.86 9.38
C HIS A 425 -1.87 21.41 9.61
N ILE A 426 -1.19 20.70 10.47
CA ILE A 426 -1.41 19.28 10.76
C ILE A 426 -1.79 19.06 12.23
N PRO A 427 -2.77 18.20 12.50
CA PRO A 427 -3.13 17.80 13.86
C PRO A 427 -2.10 16.82 14.44
N ALA A 428 -2.19 16.56 15.73
CA ALA A 428 -1.26 15.65 16.39
C ALA A 428 -1.38 14.20 15.88
N TYR A 429 -2.54 13.75 15.36
CA TYR A 429 -2.64 12.43 14.75
C TYR A 429 -1.89 12.31 13.38
N GLU A 430 -1.79 13.38 12.59
CA GLU A 430 -0.91 13.39 11.41
C GLU A 430 0.57 13.50 11.82
N MET A 431 0.86 14.22 12.90
CA MET A 431 2.20 14.24 13.50
C MET A 431 2.60 12.84 14.01
N ALA A 432 1.67 12.07 14.58
CA ALA A 432 1.90 10.67 14.96
C ALA A 432 2.26 9.80 13.74
N ALA A 433 1.63 10.02 12.58
CA ALA A 433 2.02 9.37 11.34
C ALA A 433 3.44 9.76 10.91
N TYR A 434 3.84 11.01 11.10
CA TYR A 434 5.19 11.47 10.82
C TYR A 434 6.24 10.77 11.69
N VAL A 435 6.00 10.72 13.01
CA VAL A 435 6.87 10.01 13.96
C VAL A 435 6.93 8.51 13.62
N ALA A 436 5.80 7.88 13.28
CA ALA A 436 5.76 6.50 12.80
C ALA A 436 6.60 6.30 11.53
N GLY A 437 6.60 7.28 10.61
CA GLY A 437 7.46 7.29 9.42
C GLY A 437 8.94 7.29 9.77
N VAL A 438 9.35 8.12 10.74
CA VAL A 438 10.72 8.13 11.27
C VAL A 438 11.06 6.77 11.89
N ALA A 439 10.21 6.25 12.78
CA ALA A 439 10.42 4.94 13.42
C ALA A 439 10.55 3.82 12.40
N SER A 440 9.70 3.81 11.38
CA SER A 440 9.72 2.81 10.31
C SER A 440 10.99 2.87 9.44
N SER A 441 11.61 4.02 9.31
CA SER A 441 12.83 4.22 8.51
C SER A 441 14.12 3.79 9.23
N LEU A 442 14.08 3.67 10.55
CA LEU A 442 15.21 3.28 11.37
C LEU A 442 15.37 1.74 11.40
N PRO A 443 16.59 1.22 11.65
CA PRO A 443 16.77 -0.20 11.92
C PRO A 443 16.00 -0.65 13.18
N VAL A 444 15.70 -1.94 13.29
CA VAL A 444 15.02 -2.52 14.46
C VAL A 444 15.80 -2.23 15.73
N GLY A 445 15.12 -1.73 16.75
CA GLY A 445 15.71 -1.38 18.05
C GLY A 445 16.40 -0.02 18.13
N TYR A 446 16.31 0.78 17.04
CA TYR A 446 16.80 2.17 17.05
C TYR A 446 15.61 3.10 17.30
N GLY A 447 15.72 3.92 18.34
CA GLY A 447 14.65 4.86 18.73
C GLY A 447 14.64 6.16 17.97
N CYS A 448 13.50 6.82 18.06
CA CYS A 448 13.28 8.14 17.47
C CYS A 448 13.86 9.29 18.30
N THR A 449 14.42 9.00 19.47
CA THR A 449 14.99 9.98 20.41
C THR A 449 15.98 10.91 19.71
N ASN A 450 15.85 12.21 19.91
CA ASN A 450 16.71 13.27 19.31
C ASN A 450 16.69 13.33 17.77
N LYS A 451 15.74 12.71 17.08
CA LYS A 451 15.61 12.83 15.62
C LYS A 451 14.86 14.10 15.25
N TYR A 452 15.37 14.79 14.21
CA TYR A 452 14.82 16.06 13.75
C TYR A 452 13.68 15.85 12.78
N LEU A 453 12.68 16.74 12.84
CA LEU A 453 11.53 16.79 11.94
C LEU A 453 11.56 18.08 11.12
N GLN A 454 11.14 18.02 9.86
CA GLN A 454 11.04 19.20 8.97
C GLN A 454 9.74 19.95 9.21
N LEU A 455 9.61 20.58 10.37
CA LEU A 455 8.48 21.42 10.71
C LEU A 455 8.83 22.89 10.50
N THR A 456 7.80 23.71 10.25
CA THR A 456 7.95 25.17 10.19
C THR A 456 7.56 25.82 11.50
N GLN A 457 6.60 25.26 12.22
CA GLN A 457 6.11 25.74 13.50
C GLN A 457 5.40 24.63 14.27
N LEU A 458 5.42 24.70 15.60
CA LEU A 458 4.53 23.94 16.49
C LEU A 458 3.40 24.84 16.98
N ASP A 459 2.22 24.29 17.20
CA ASP A 459 1.11 25.00 17.85
C ASP A 459 1.38 25.22 19.33
N GLN A 460 1.94 24.19 20.00
CA GLN A 460 2.35 24.25 21.39
C GLN A 460 3.87 24.18 21.51
N ASN A 461 4.44 25.14 22.20
CA ASN A 461 5.82 25.06 22.68
C ASN A 461 5.75 24.78 24.19
N PHE A 462 5.78 23.51 24.57
CA PHE A 462 5.81 23.09 25.97
C PHE A 462 7.07 23.61 26.66
N SER A 463 6.94 24.06 27.90
CA SER A 463 8.07 24.43 28.75
C SER A 463 8.89 23.21 29.13
N GLY A 464 10.10 23.39 29.67
CA GLY A 464 10.94 22.27 30.11
C GLY A 464 10.23 21.37 31.14
N GLU A 465 9.54 21.96 32.12
CA GLU A 465 8.76 21.20 33.11
C GLU A 465 7.59 20.41 32.50
N GLU A 466 6.95 20.97 31.48
CA GLU A 466 5.86 20.28 30.75
C GLU A 466 6.40 19.16 29.88
N LEU A 467 7.58 19.35 29.25
CA LEU A 467 8.26 18.29 28.49
C LEU A 467 8.69 17.13 29.39
N ASP A 468 9.26 17.43 30.56
CA ASP A 468 9.60 16.41 31.57
C ASP A 468 8.34 15.67 32.05
N THR A 469 7.23 16.41 32.28
CA THR A 469 5.96 15.80 32.65
C THR A 469 5.39 14.89 31.56
N LEU A 470 5.48 15.28 30.29
CA LEU A 470 5.02 14.46 29.16
C LEU A 470 5.85 13.20 29.05
N ASP A 471 7.16 13.32 29.13
CA ASP A 471 8.10 12.19 29.06
C ASP A 471 7.88 11.18 30.21
N GLU A 472 7.83 11.68 31.45
CA GLU A 472 7.57 10.86 32.64
C GLU A 472 6.21 10.11 32.57
N ASN A 473 5.23 10.68 31.87
CA ASN A 473 3.94 10.04 31.65
C ASN A 473 3.86 9.20 30.36
N GLY A 474 4.97 9.04 29.62
CA GLY A 474 5.01 8.21 28.44
C GLY A 474 4.30 8.83 27.24
N VAL A 475 4.52 10.10 26.99
CA VAL A 475 3.99 10.84 25.85
C VAL A 475 5.14 11.40 25.02
N ILE A 476 5.16 11.08 23.75
CA ILE A 476 6.14 11.62 22.80
C ILE A 476 5.87 13.10 22.57
N ALA A 477 6.82 13.93 22.95
CA ALA A 477 6.79 15.36 22.70
C ALA A 477 7.82 15.77 21.64
N ILE A 478 7.53 16.89 20.96
CA ILE A 478 8.43 17.52 20.00
C ILE A 478 8.83 18.88 20.57
N GLU A 479 10.13 19.13 20.66
CA GLU A 479 10.66 20.39 21.16
C GLU A 479 11.29 21.22 20.04
N HIS A 480 11.24 22.54 20.19
CA HIS A 480 11.96 23.48 19.33
C HIS A 480 13.29 23.87 19.97
N ILE A 481 14.40 23.48 19.32
CA ILE A 481 15.74 23.82 19.77
C ILE A 481 16.28 25.01 19.00
N VAL A 482 16.77 25.99 19.75
CA VAL A 482 17.47 27.14 19.20
C VAL A 482 18.94 27.08 19.66
N ASN A 483 19.83 26.71 18.75
CA ASN A 483 21.25 26.67 19.02
C ASN A 483 21.94 27.99 18.65
N ARG A 484 22.87 28.47 19.48
CA ARG A 484 23.61 29.73 19.23
C ARG A 484 24.42 29.72 17.92
N ASN A 485 24.91 28.55 17.50
CA ASN A 485 25.85 28.40 16.40
C ASN A 485 25.34 27.48 15.27
N ALA A 486 24.11 27.00 15.35
CA ALA A 486 23.50 26.15 14.33
C ALA A 486 22.04 26.59 14.09
N THR A 487 21.53 26.28 12.92
CA THR A 487 20.10 26.40 12.64
C THR A 487 19.34 25.57 13.67
N GLY A 488 18.43 26.21 14.40
CA GLY A 488 17.49 25.50 15.27
C GLY A 488 16.63 24.55 14.48
N GLY A 489 15.99 23.62 15.15
CA GLY A 489 15.12 22.61 14.52
C GLY A 489 14.13 22.04 15.52
N TYR A 490 13.20 21.27 15.02
CA TYR A 490 12.22 20.54 15.81
C TYR A 490 12.69 19.10 15.96
N ARG A 491 12.80 18.61 17.19
CA ARG A 491 13.24 17.25 17.46
C ARG A 491 12.30 16.49 18.36
N ILE A 492 12.26 15.19 18.21
CA ILE A 492 11.55 14.27 19.10
C ILE A 492 12.34 14.18 20.41
N VAL A 493 11.68 14.36 21.56
CA VAL A 493 12.30 14.32 22.89
C VAL A 493 12.73 12.90 23.21
N GLU A 494 11.80 11.95 23.27
CA GLU A 494 12.06 10.54 23.52
C GLU A 494 10.99 9.64 22.84
N ASP A 495 11.34 8.38 22.56
CA ASP A 495 10.46 7.39 21.91
C ASP A 495 9.70 6.52 22.93
N VAL A 496 8.94 7.16 23.80
CA VAL A 496 8.20 6.51 24.88
C VAL A 496 6.88 5.87 24.42
N THR A 497 6.45 4.82 25.10
CA THR A 497 5.10 4.26 25.00
C THR A 497 4.21 4.84 26.09
N THR A 498 2.88 4.72 25.94
CA THR A 498 1.93 5.17 26.99
C THR A 498 1.94 4.29 28.25
N TYR A 499 2.83 3.28 28.30
CA TYR A 499 3.03 2.44 29.48
C TYR A 499 3.86 3.19 30.53
N ASN A 500 3.15 3.77 31.50
CA ASN A 500 3.80 4.47 32.61
C ASN A 500 4.13 3.49 33.73
N SER A 501 5.42 3.28 34.01
CA SER A 501 5.94 2.48 35.10
C SER A 501 7.16 3.16 35.72
N THR A 502 7.23 3.18 37.03
CA THR A 502 8.40 3.69 37.79
C THR A 502 9.65 2.80 37.64
N ASN A 503 9.49 1.57 37.14
CA ASN A 503 10.61 0.69 36.84
C ASN A 503 10.92 0.74 35.34
N GLU A 504 12.17 0.97 34.98
CA GLU A 504 12.64 0.83 33.60
C GLU A 504 12.44 -0.61 33.12
N THR A 505 11.55 -0.79 32.16
CA THR A 505 11.27 -2.08 31.54
C THR A 505 11.40 -1.95 30.01
N VAL A 506 11.42 -3.06 29.31
CA VAL A 506 11.37 -3.07 27.84
C VAL A 506 10.04 -2.50 27.28
N LYS A 507 9.08 -2.21 28.14
CA LYS A 507 7.75 -1.73 27.81
C LYS A 507 7.64 -0.21 27.68
N ASN A 508 8.61 0.53 28.24
CA ASN A 508 8.55 1.98 28.32
C ASN A 508 8.94 2.66 27.01
N LEU A 509 9.75 2.01 26.15
CA LEU A 509 10.25 2.57 24.92
C LEU A 509 9.74 1.80 23.69
N VAL A 510 9.39 2.52 22.65
CA VAL A 510 8.96 1.97 21.35
C VAL A 510 10.05 1.08 20.77
N SER A 511 11.30 1.56 20.74
CA SER A 511 12.46 0.84 20.22
C SER A 511 12.74 -0.48 20.93
N LEU A 512 12.61 -0.51 22.27
CA LEU A 512 12.82 -1.74 23.05
C LEU A 512 11.66 -2.73 22.88
N ARG A 513 10.44 -2.23 22.75
CA ARG A 513 9.28 -3.08 22.46
C ARG A 513 9.39 -3.71 21.08
N GLU A 514 9.73 -2.90 20.09
CA GLU A 514 10.01 -3.33 18.73
C GLU A 514 11.09 -4.41 18.69
N LEU A 515 12.24 -4.13 19.29
CA LEU A 515 13.35 -5.10 19.37
C LEU A 515 12.90 -6.43 19.98
N THR A 516 12.10 -6.37 21.04
CA THR A 516 11.56 -7.56 21.69
C THR A 516 10.67 -8.36 20.76
N ASP A 517 9.73 -7.70 20.08
CA ASP A 517 8.78 -8.34 19.17
C ASP A 517 9.53 -9.03 18.01
N PHE A 518 10.45 -8.32 17.34
CA PHE A 518 11.24 -8.89 16.23
C PHE A 518 12.18 -10.01 16.68
N LEU A 519 12.79 -9.90 17.85
CA LEU A 519 13.65 -10.95 18.38
C LEU A 519 12.89 -12.27 18.60
N PHE A 520 11.70 -12.19 19.20
CA PHE A 520 10.91 -13.38 19.49
C PHE A 520 10.20 -13.92 18.24
N ASP A 521 9.78 -13.09 17.32
CA ASP A 521 9.22 -13.52 16.04
C ASP A 521 10.28 -14.23 15.18
N ASP A 522 11.48 -13.66 15.09
CA ASP A 522 12.60 -14.28 14.37
C ASP A 522 13.00 -15.62 14.99
N LEU A 523 13.01 -15.69 16.33
CA LEU A 523 13.30 -16.93 17.04
C LEU A 523 12.22 -17.99 16.77
N ARG A 524 10.94 -17.59 16.81
CA ARG A 524 9.81 -18.47 16.51
C ARG A 524 9.93 -19.03 15.10
N ILE A 525 10.13 -18.17 14.09
CA ILE A 525 10.28 -18.58 12.69
C ILE A 525 11.49 -19.51 12.54
N TYR A 526 12.63 -19.17 13.15
CA TYR A 526 13.83 -19.99 13.11
C TYR A 526 13.59 -21.40 13.68
N LEU A 527 12.87 -21.51 14.81
CA LEU A 527 12.56 -22.79 15.41
C LEU A 527 11.51 -23.58 14.62
N GLU A 528 10.51 -22.91 14.07
CA GLU A 528 9.50 -23.53 13.20
C GLU A 528 10.13 -24.16 11.95
N GLU A 529 11.01 -23.42 11.27
CA GLU A 529 11.65 -23.89 10.04
C GLU A 529 12.65 -25.04 10.26
N ASN A 530 13.35 -25.04 11.41
CA ASN A 530 14.43 -26.00 11.64
C ASN A 530 14.04 -27.24 12.44
N PHE A 531 13.00 -27.14 13.28
CA PHE A 531 12.71 -28.21 14.26
C PHE A 531 11.27 -28.73 14.20
N ILE A 532 10.28 -27.91 13.88
CA ILE A 532 8.89 -28.39 13.83
C ILE A 532 8.71 -29.37 12.67
N GLY A 533 8.05 -30.50 12.96
CA GLY A 533 7.90 -31.62 12.00
C GLY A 533 9.05 -32.62 11.99
N THR A 534 10.16 -32.33 12.68
CA THR A 534 11.27 -33.29 12.83
C THR A 534 10.91 -34.36 13.87
N PRO A 535 11.22 -35.66 13.61
CA PRO A 535 10.99 -36.70 14.60
C PRO A 535 11.74 -36.45 15.91
N VAL A 536 11.07 -36.58 17.05
CA VAL A 536 11.61 -36.22 18.38
C VAL A 536 12.93 -36.93 18.69
N HIS A 537 13.13 -38.18 18.24
CA HIS A 537 14.38 -38.92 18.49
C HIS A 537 15.62 -38.32 17.78
N GLN A 538 15.41 -37.41 16.81
CA GLN A 538 16.49 -36.70 16.12
C GLN A 538 16.80 -35.34 16.77
N VAL A 539 15.94 -34.86 17.67
CA VAL A 539 16.09 -33.58 18.37
C VAL A 539 16.56 -33.85 19.78
N THR A 540 17.76 -33.38 20.12
CA THR A 540 18.30 -33.49 21.49
C THR A 540 18.27 -32.12 22.16
N ALA A 541 18.19 -32.09 23.48
CA ALA A 541 18.24 -30.86 24.26
C ALA A 541 19.55 -30.07 24.01
N SER A 542 20.68 -30.77 23.85
CA SER A 542 21.95 -30.13 23.51
C SER A 542 21.98 -29.53 22.09
N LEU A 543 21.33 -30.19 21.13
CA LEU A 543 21.20 -29.63 19.77
C LEU A 543 20.38 -28.35 19.77
N LEU A 544 19.24 -28.34 20.48
CA LEU A 544 18.42 -27.15 20.65
C LEU A 544 19.21 -26.03 21.33
N ALA A 545 19.90 -26.32 22.43
CA ALA A 545 20.70 -25.33 23.16
C ALA A 545 21.80 -24.70 22.27
N SER A 546 22.50 -25.52 21.48
CA SER A 546 23.52 -25.03 20.55
C SER A 546 22.95 -24.15 19.44
N ASN A 547 21.76 -24.46 18.93
CA ASN A 547 21.10 -23.65 17.91
C ASN A 547 20.57 -22.32 18.49
N ILE A 548 20.03 -22.32 19.72
CA ILE A 548 19.64 -21.10 20.43
C ILE A 548 20.87 -20.21 20.69
N GLU A 549 22.00 -20.82 21.13
CA GLU A 549 23.25 -20.07 21.31
C GLU A 549 23.72 -19.42 20.00
N ALA A 550 23.71 -20.15 18.89
CA ALA A 550 24.08 -19.64 17.58
C ALA A 550 23.15 -18.51 17.12
N PHE A 551 21.84 -18.64 17.37
CA PHE A 551 20.87 -17.59 17.09
C PHE A 551 21.17 -16.33 17.89
N LEU A 552 21.33 -16.43 19.21
CA LEU A 552 21.61 -15.29 20.10
C LEU A 552 22.95 -14.62 19.74
N MET A 553 23.99 -15.42 19.45
CA MET A 553 25.28 -14.91 19.00
C MET A 553 25.15 -14.06 17.73
N LYS A 554 24.34 -14.53 16.77
CA LYS A 554 24.05 -13.76 15.55
C LYS A 554 23.35 -12.44 15.89
N ARG A 555 22.36 -12.43 16.78
CA ARG A 555 21.65 -11.21 17.19
C ARG A 555 22.54 -10.21 17.94
N VAL A 556 23.53 -10.67 18.68
CA VAL A 556 24.56 -9.80 19.24
C VAL A 556 25.45 -9.23 18.13
N SER A 557 25.84 -10.03 17.14
CA SER A 557 26.61 -9.54 15.98
C SER A 557 25.84 -8.55 15.13
N ASP A 558 24.52 -8.72 15.00
CA ASP A 558 23.62 -7.83 14.26
C ASP A 558 23.31 -6.52 15.04
N GLY A 559 23.78 -6.41 16.31
CA GLY A 559 23.57 -5.23 17.16
C GLY A 559 22.21 -5.14 17.84
N MET A 560 21.36 -6.16 17.73
CA MET A 560 20.06 -6.21 18.40
C MET A 560 20.19 -6.50 19.92
N LEU A 561 21.16 -7.31 20.30
CA LEU A 561 21.45 -7.64 21.70
C LEU A 561 22.81 -7.08 22.11
N ALA A 562 22.90 -6.56 23.32
CA ALA A 562 24.17 -6.17 23.92
C ALA A 562 24.97 -7.41 24.38
N SER A 563 24.28 -8.39 24.94
CA SER A 563 24.88 -9.65 25.40
C SER A 563 23.82 -10.72 25.67
N TYR A 564 24.26 -11.95 25.83
CA TYR A 564 23.43 -13.03 26.36
C TYR A 564 24.21 -13.86 27.37
N ASP A 565 23.52 -14.49 28.31
CA ASP A 565 24.15 -15.40 29.29
C ASP A 565 24.07 -16.84 28.78
N ARG A 566 25.22 -17.35 28.33
CA ARG A 566 25.34 -18.73 27.84
C ARG A 566 24.90 -19.77 28.88
N SER A 567 25.17 -19.52 30.17
CA SER A 567 24.86 -20.44 31.26
C SER A 567 23.36 -20.52 31.58
N SER A 568 22.59 -19.52 31.15
CA SER A 568 21.14 -19.44 31.31
C SER A 568 20.37 -20.26 30.26
N ILE A 569 21.03 -20.68 29.18
CA ILE A 569 20.36 -21.43 28.10
C ILE A 569 20.06 -22.84 28.61
N THR A 570 18.79 -23.12 28.85
CA THR A 570 18.30 -24.43 29.26
C THR A 570 17.27 -24.95 28.27
N CYS A 571 17.40 -26.20 27.89
CA CYS A 571 16.46 -26.87 26.99
C CYS A 571 16.04 -28.21 27.64
N MET A 572 14.74 -28.44 27.73
CA MET A 572 14.15 -29.68 28.23
C MET A 572 13.14 -30.20 27.21
N ILE A 573 13.19 -31.50 26.93
CA ILE A 573 12.24 -32.17 26.04
C ILE A 573 11.39 -33.11 26.90
N ASP A 574 10.08 -32.93 26.84
CA ASP A 574 9.09 -33.77 27.49
C ASP A 574 8.05 -34.24 26.45
N GLY A 575 8.10 -35.54 26.13
CA GLY A 575 7.28 -36.13 25.08
C GLY A 575 7.53 -35.49 23.71
N ASN A 576 6.56 -34.78 23.18
CA ASN A 576 6.62 -34.05 21.91
C ASN A 576 6.75 -32.52 22.07
N LYS A 577 7.07 -32.05 23.26
CA LYS A 577 7.22 -30.63 23.59
C LYS A 577 8.66 -30.34 24.00
N ALA A 578 9.21 -29.22 23.53
CA ALA A 578 10.46 -28.68 24.00
C ALA A 578 10.22 -27.38 24.75
N TYR A 579 10.85 -27.24 25.91
CA TYR A 579 10.85 -26.01 26.71
C TYR A 579 12.24 -25.40 26.66
N ILE A 580 12.28 -24.14 26.29
CA ILE A 580 13.53 -23.37 26.09
C ILE A 580 13.47 -22.15 27.00
N SER A 581 14.55 -21.88 27.72
CA SER A 581 14.73 -20.69 28.54
C SER A 581 16.13 -20.14 28.34
N PHE A 582 16.26 -18.83 28.29
CA PHE A 582 17.53 -18.11 28.17
C PHE A 582 17.40 -16.69 28.72
N SER A 583 18.53 -16.06 29.03
CA SER A 583 18.63 -14.66 29.46
C SER A 583 19.51 -13.89 28.50
N CYS A 584 19.02 -12.73 28.05
CA CYS A 584 19.75 -11.82 27.19
C CYS A 584 19.49 -10.36 27.61
N ALA A 585 20.42 -9.49 27.25
CA ALA A 585 20.30 -8.04 27.45
C ALA A 585 20.07 -7.37 26.11
N PRO A 586 18.96 -6.60 25.92
CA PRO A 586 18.73 -5.85 24.71
C PRO A 586 19.80 -4.74 24.55
N ALA A 587 20.10 -4.38 23.31
CA ALA A 587 20.86 -3.16 23.03
C ALA A 587 19.99 -1.95 23.43
N ARG A 588 20.54 -1.06 24.26
CA ARG A 588 19.86 0.14 24.72
C ARG A 588 20.56 1.38 24.19
N GLU A 589 19.79 2.41 23.94
CA GLU A 589 20.31 3.71 23.56
C GLU A 589 21.01 4.41 24.74
N LEU A 590 21.98 5.28 24.40
CA LEU A 590 22.61 6.15 25.37
C LEU A 590 21.70 7.36 25.61
N ARG A 591 21.17 7.48 26.84
CA ARG A 591 20.18 8.53 27.19
C ARG A 591 20.84 9.76 27.82
N GLU A 592 21.90 9.60 28.61
CA GLU A 592 22.49 10.68 29.37
C GLU A 592 24.03 10.67 29.26
N ILE A 593 24.61 11.83 29.03
CA ILE A 593 26.07 12.06 29.10
C ILE A 593 26.33 13.18 30.09
N VAL A 594 26.93 12.86 31.21
CA VAL A 594 27.34 13.88 32.20
C VAL A 594 28.77 14.33 31.88
N VAL A 595 28.94 15.62 31.57
CA VAL A 595 30.27 16.23 31.32
C VAL A 595 30.60 17.16 32.46
N SER A 596 31.72 16.88 33.13
CA SER A 596 32.28 17.73 34.18
C SER A 596 33.61 18.33 33.70
N GLY A 597 33.70 19.65 33.65
CA GLY A 597 34.90 20.38 33.24
C GLY A 597 35.33 21.36 34.32
N THR A 598 36.62 21.41 34.65
CA THR A 598 37.21 22.33 35.62
C THR A 598 38.16 23.31 34.91
N TYR A 599 37.95 24.59 35.16
CA TYR A 599 38.87 25.63 34.70
C TYR A 599 40.01 25.78 35.74
N THR A 600 41.25 25.65 35.28
CA THR A 600 42.43 25.95 36.10
C THR A 600 43.00 27.31 35.70
N ASN A 601 43.42 28.12 36.69
CA ASN A 601 44.11 29.36 36.41
C ASN A 601 45.50 29.06 35.81
N PHE A 602 45.80 29.63 34.66
CA PHE A 602 47.17 29.67 34.15
C PHE A 602 47.96 30.64 35.03
N THR A 603 48.81 30.12 35.89
CA THR A 603 49.92 30.89 36.47
C THR A 603 51.11 30.77 35.53
N SER A 604 51.39 31.86 34.80
CA SER A 604 52.67 31.94 34.09
C SER A 604 53.77 32.13 35.13
N GLU A 605 54.46 31.11 35.56
CA GLU A 605 55.75 31.27 36.14
C GLU A 605 56.72 31.65 35.01
N VAL A 606 57.13 32.92 35.00
CA VAL A 606 58.16 33.41 34.14
C VAL A 606 59.48 32.95 34.78
N ASP A 607 59.97 31.79 34.37
CA ASP A 607 61.34 31.41 34.64
C ASP A 607 62.28 32.35 33.87
N ASN A 608 63.04 33.12 34.62
CA ASN A 608 64.04 34.06 34.14
C ASN A 608 65.31 33.39 33.51
N ASN A 609 65.12 32.22 32.87
CA ASN A 609 66.22 31.59 32.11
C ASN A 609 65.74 31.38 30.66
N GLY A 610 66.25 32.25 29.77
CA GLY A 610 65.85 32.35 28.36
C GLY A 610 65.91 31.04 27.56
N GLY A 611 64.82 30.38 27.47
CA GLY A 611 64.61 29.24 26.61
C GLY A 611 63.14 29.03 26.37
N ASN A 612 62.71 29.40 25.18
CA ASN A 612 61.35 29.19 24.70
C ASN A 612 61.07 27.68 24.56
N GLN A 613 60.61 27.03 25.61
CA GLN A 613 60.03 25.65 25.54
C GLN A 613 58.56 25.72 25.77
N GLY A 614 57.80 25.21 24.77
CA GLY A 614 56.39 25.11 24.83
C GLY A 614 55.92 24.33 26.05
N ILE A 615 55.03 24.94 26.83
CA ILE A 615 54.50 24.45 28.10
C ILE A 615 53.49 23.33 27.83
N TYR A 616 53.97 22.10 27.86
CA TYR A 616 53.15 20.96 28.26
C TYR A 616 53.62 20.53 29.65
N SER A 617 53.12 21.16 30.70
CA SER A 617 53.33 20.62 32.04
C SER A 617 52.44 19.37 32.19
N ASN A 618 53.07 18.23 32.33
CA ASN A 618 52.48 17.03 32.89
C ASN A 618 52.04 17.34 34.33
N ALA A 619 50.81 17.90 34.48
CA ALA A 619 50.11 17.84 35.75
C ALA A 619 49.85 16.35 36.01
N GLY A 620 50.48 15.80 37.04
CA GLY A 620 50.35 14.41 37.40
C GLY A 620 48.89 14.01 37.48
N VAL A 621 48.53 13.09 36.63
CA VAL A 621 47.23 12.42 36.68
C VAL A 621 47.20 11.62 37.98
N ASN A 622 46.53 12.14 39.01
CA ASN A 622 46.15 11.33 40.15
C ASN A 622 45.25 10.22 39.62
N GLN A 623 45.68 8.98 39.81
CA GLN A 623 44.98 7.78 39.32
C GLN A 623 43.56 7.58 39.89
N ASP A 624 43.02 8.52 40.69
CA ASP A 624 41.69 8.45 41.31
C ASP A 624 40.59 9.23 40.57
N THR A 625 40.89 9.82 39.40
CA THR A 625 39.88 10.49 38.56
C THR A 625 39.30 9.58 37.48
N THR A 626 39.03 8.36 37.80
CA THR A 626 38.12 7.54 36.99
C THR A 626 36.65 7.93 37.28
N VAL A 627 35.78 7.83 36.27
CA VAL A 627 34.32 8.09 36.39
C VAL A 627 33.71 7.41 37.63
N ALA A 628 34.24 6.24 38.04
CA ALA A 628 33.86 5.53 39.26
C ALA A 628 34.30 6.26 40.55
N GLY A 629 35.38 7.06 40.54
CA GLY A 629 35.81 7.88 41.67
C GLY A 629 34.93 9.12 41.86
N MET A 630 34.50 9.74 40.76
CA MET A 630 33.56 10.89 40.80
C MET A 630 32.17 10.51 41.27
N LEU A 631 31.65 9.35 40.86
CA LEU A 631 30.40 8.81 41.35
C LEU A 631 30.42 8.49 42.85
N ARG A 632 31.56 8.05 43.38
CA ARG A 632 31.73 7.82 44.84
C ARG A 632 31.77 9.11 45.65
N GLN A 633 32.31 10.21 45.10
CA GLN A 633 32.30 11.49 45.80
C GLN A 633 30.92 12.15 45.82
N ASN A 634 30.16 12.06 44.75
CA ASN A 634 28.78 12.55 44.75
C ASN A 634 27.86 11.75 45.67
N THR A 635 28.02 10.41 45.77
CA THR A 635 27.23 9.57 46.71
C THR A 635 27.56 9.89 48.17
N GLN A 636 28.77 10.37 48.49
CA GLN A 636 29.09 10.78 49.85
C GLN A 636 28.54 12.18 50.21
N GLN A 637 28.42 13.11 49.24
CA GLN A 637 27.82 14.41 49.51
C GLN A 637 26.28 14.35 49.67
N THR A 638 25.60 13.46 48.97
CA THR A 638 24.15 13.25 49.17
C THR A 638 23.77 12.58 50.48
N HIS A 639 24.71 11.80 51.11
CA HIS A 639 24.49 11.22 52.42
C HIS A 639 24.65 12.22 53.58
N TYR A 640 25.28 13.39 53.36
CA TYR A 640 25.45 14.40 54.43
C TYR A 640 24.34 15.47 54.46
N LEU A 641 23.41 15.47 53.54
CA LEU A 641 22.27 16.40 53.54
C LEU A 641 20.92 15.77 53.97
N GLY A 642 20.98 14.51 54.42
CA GLY A 642 19.78 13.75 54.84
C GLY A 642 19.61 13.52 56.37
N GLU A 643 20.48 14.05 57.25
CA GLU A 643 20.31 14.00 58.69
C GLU A 643 20.35 15.40 59.28
N GLY A 644 19.22 16.06 59.35
CA GLY A 644 19.03 17.34 60.00
C GLY A 644 17.62 17.88 59.87
N GLU A 645 16.74 17.36 60.81
CA GLU A 645 15.36 17.73 61.12
C GLU A 645 14.26 17.10 60.25
#